data_0dfe5c6e26717bc76019478ea4c7ba2c
#
_entry.id   0dfe5c6e26717bc76019478ea4c7ba2c
#
_cell.length_a   1.000
_cell.length_b   1.000
_cell.length_c   1.000
_cell.angle_alpha   90.00
_cell.angle_beta   90.00
_cell.angle_gamma   90.00
#
_symmetry.space_group_name_H-M   'P 1'
#
loop_
_entity.id
_entity.type
_entity.pdbx_description
1 polymer ?
#
loop_
_entity_poly.entity_id
_entity_poly.type
_entity_poly.pdbx_seq_one_letter_code
_entity_poly.pdbx_strand_id
1 'polypeptide(L)'
;MATNNSKSGSSKSRAGSNSKAKASADASDAVAKGELQTSSDIRSGYLTGPGVDHLPVRYSVIDGLAVFDGDIELGTVEQVEADAAAARAARAEALAEPLHAEEDAPDDDLEFELAGVGVPTSSSLLWPGGVVPFEIDSSLQNPGRVNQAITHLRDRSAIRLVPRTNQSNYVDFIGATGNSSKIGMQGGRQTIRLTANSPVGTVVHEILHAIGIYHEQSRSDRDAFIDIKWQNIEADALHNFQTVPGSVDYYDYDYGSVMHYPEWAFSKNGQDTIVPLQSGVTIGQRDGLSWTDRQTIAKLYERFFTNGYSGVWAPGTGKYALWVNASWDSFKAKWQQWSAQGLRLVDIHVRRVGNTNRYSGVYLPGTGAYGLWANVSWASFKAKHAEWTQQGLRLVSLHVHRVGNQNRYSGVFLPGSGAWGLWVNASWDSFKAKWQQWSGQGLRLVDIHVHKVNGQTRYSGVFAAGTGSYALWANASWTSFIAKWKQWSGQGLRLVDLNIHRDNGKNRYTGVFRQGSGAYYLWANVTWEGFRAKWQELAEKGLRLVDYEFPAPEVGGVFSSADAGLEGEQELLDPGMEQDGFGGVFGEDDETDAAAAATEAAGLGGYVFGEVDGVPLVVDPEGDGAAELPEHAPVEEQPVVAVIGGGE
;
A
#
# COMPACT_ATOMS: atom_id res chain seq x y z
N MET A 1 -66.98 24.33 -29.91
CA MET A 1 -66.61 23.67 -31.15
C MET A 1 -65.31 22.94 -30.89
N ALA A 2 -65.37 21.66 -31.15
CA ALA A 2 -64.37 20.64 -30.98
C ALA A 2 -63.04 20.90 -31.71
N THR A 3 -61.92 20.35 -31.23
CA THR A 3 -61.28 19.26 -31.93
C THR A 3 -60.18 18.66 -31.03
N ASN A 4 -60.25 17.34 -30.89
CA ASN A 4 -59.21 16.41 -30.43
C ASN A 4 -57.93 16.52 -31.24
N ASN A 5 -56.80 16.30 -30.57
CA ASN A 5 -55.72 15.59 -31.21
C ASN A 5 -54.85 14.77 -30.21
N SER A 6 -54.89 13.49 -30.40
CA SER A 6 -54.12 12.45 -29.76
C SER A 6 -52.62 12.56 -30.09
N LYS A 7 -51.72 12.36 -29.11
CA LYS A 7 -50.31 12.09 -29.36
C LYS A 7 -49.94 10.71 -28.81
N SER A 8 -49.66 9.82 -29.72
CA SER A 8 -48.94 8.55 -29.48
C SER A 8 -47.50 8.83 -29.09
N GLY A 9 -47.15 8.48 -27.88
CA GLY A 9 -45.75 8.51 -27.39
C GLY A 9 -45.04 7.18 -27.69
N SER A 10 -43.93 7.25 -28.35
CA SER A 10 -43.12 6.11 -28.77
C SER A 10 -42.36 5.45 -27.61
N SER A 11 -42.71 4.23 -27.30
CA SER A 11 -41.93 3.31 -26.45
C SER A 11 -40.83 2.62 -27.26
N LYS A 12 -39.68 3.25 -27.48
CA LYS A 12 -38.55 2.63 -28.19
C LYS A 12 -37.16 2.78 -27.55
N SER A 13 -37.04 3.15 -26.28
CA SER A 13 -35.72 3.32 -25.65
C SER A 13 -35.38 2.36 -24.50
N ARG A 14 -36.25 1.36 -24.20
CA ARG A 14 -35.97 0.41 -23.09
C ARG A 14 -35.53 -0.99 -23.52
N ALA A 15 -35.58 -1.33 -24.80
CA ALA A 15 -35.18 -2.67 -25.28
C ALA A 15 -33.69 -2.78 -25.65
N GLY A 16 -33.00 -1.65 -25.88
CA GLY A 16 -31.60 -1.66 -26.30
C GLY A 16 -30.58 -1.73 -25.15
N SER A 17 -30.96 -1.28 -23.94
CA SER A 17 -30.07 -1.36 -22.78
C SER A 17 -30.08 -2.74 -22.11
N ASN A 18 -31.25 -3.40 -22.08
CA ASN A 18 -31.35 -4.75 -21.53
C ASN A 18 -30.70 -5.82 -22.42
N SER A 19 -30.65 -5.63 -23.74
CA SER A 19 -29.99 -6.59 -24.63
C SER A 19 -28.45 -6.49 -24.60
N LYS A 20 -27.90 -5.27 -24.38
CA LYS A 20 -26.44 -5.12 -24.21
C LYS A 20 -25.97 -5.59 -22.83
N ALA A 21 -26.73 -5.34 -21.78
CA ALA A 21 -26.43 -5.85 -20.44
C ALA A 21 -26.54 -7.38 -20.37
N LYS A 22 -27.56 -7.95 -21.00
CA LYS A 22 -27.71 -9.41 -21.08
C LYS A 22 -26.64 -10.06 -21.97
N ALA A 23 -26.25 -9.45 -23.08
CA ALA A 23 -25.17 -9.98 -23.95
C ALA A 23 -23.78 -9.87 -23.30
N SER A 24 -23.55 -8.86 -22.44
CA SER A 24 -22.30 -8.79 -21.66
C SER A 24 -22.27 -9.77 -20.48
N ALA A 25 -23.42 -10.02 -19.85
CA ALA A 25 -23.55 -11.04 -18.81
C ALA A 25 -23.38 -12.46 -19.40
N ASP A 26 -24.08 -12.75 -20.52
CA ASP A 26 -23.94 -14.04 -21.22
C ASP A 26 -22.50 -14.30 -21.74
N ALA A 27 -21.74 -13.24 -22.07
CA ALA A 27 -20.34 -13.35 -22.47
C ALA A 27 -19.39 -13.57 -21.28
N SER A 28 -19.64 -12.90 -20.14
CA SER A 28 -18.91 -13.13 -18.90
C SER A 28 -19.17 -14.52 -18.34
N ASP A 29 -20.40 -15.00 -18.40
CA ASP A 29 -20.79 -16.37 -18.01
C ASP A 29 -20.12 -17.44 -18.89
N ALA A 30 -19.99 -17.20 -20.19
CA ALA A 30 -19.33 -18.15 -21.09
C ALA A 30 -17.82 -18.21 -20.87
N VAL A 31 -17.20 -17.09 -20.49
CA VAL A 31 -15.76 -17.03 -20.19
C VAL A 31 -15.46 -17.70 -18.87
N ALA A 32 -16.25 -17.42 -17.83
CA ALA A 32 -16.05 -18.00 -16.51
C ALA A 32 -16.33 -19.53 -16.46
N LYS A 33 -17.20 -20.06 -17.34
CA LYS A 33 -17.38 -21.52 -17.50
C LYS A 33 -16.15 -22.26 -18.03
N GLY A 34 -15.23 -21.58 -18.71
CA GLY A 34 -13.92 -22.13 -19.11
C GLY A 34 -12.82 -21.97 -18.06
N GLU A 35 -13.09 -21.21 -17.00
CA GLU A 35 -12.14 -21.00 -15.89
C GLU A 35 -12.22 -22.11 -14.84
N LEU A 36 -13.42 -22.59 -14.53
CA LEU A 36 -13.66 -23.56 -13.47
C LEU A 36 -13.57 -24.99 -14.02
N GLN A 37 -12.64 -25.77 -13.48
CA GLN A 37 -12.35 -27.12 -13.96
C GLN A 37 -12.71 -28.18 -12.91
N THR A 38 -13.34 -29.25 -13.34
CA THR A 38 -13.58 -30.45 -12.53
C THR A 38 -13.59 -31.70 -13.40
N SER A 39 -13.43 -32.87 -12.79
CA SER A 39 -13.56 -34.16 -13.46
C SER A 39 -14.12 -35.20 -12.49
N SER A 40 -14.64 -36.32 -13.00
CA SER A 40 -15.08 -37.46 -12.21
C SER A 40 -13.92 -38.28 -11.60
N ASP A 41 -12.69 -38.13 -12.09
CA ASP A 41 -11.49 -38.74 -11.48
C ASP A 41 -10.97 -37.84 -10.37
N ILE A 42 -11.48 -38.07 -9.14
CA ILE A 42 -11.14 -37.30 -7.95
C ILE A 42 -10.21 -38.14 -7.07
N ARG A 43 -9.04 -37.57 -6.75
CA ARG A 43 -8.02 -38.21 -5.93
C ARG A 43 -7.68 -37.38 -4.69
N SER A 44 -6.81 -37.91 -3.83
CA SER A 44 -6.31 -37.23 -2.63
C SER A 44 -4.81 -36.98 -2.73
N GLY A 45 -4.38 -35.81 -2.31
CA GLY A 45 -2.99 -35.39 -2.26
C GLY A 45 -2.76 -34.38 -1.16
N TYR A 46 -1.68 -33.65 -1.28
CA TYR A 46 -1.32 -32.59 -0.32
C TYR A 46 -1.14 -31.26 -1.05
N LEU A 47 -1.68 -30.23 -0.45
CA LEU A 47 -1.45 -28.84 -0.83
C LEU A 47 -0.30 -28.28 0.00
N THR A 48 0.71 -27.71 -0.67
CA THR A 48 1.76 -26.93 -0.04
C THR A 48 1.83 -25.58 -0.74
N GLY A 49 1.59 -24.53 0.00
CA GLY A 49 1.53 -23.17 -0.48
C GLY A 49 1.76 -22.17 0.65
N PRO A 50 1.66 -20.88 0.39
CA PRO A 50 1.77 -19.86 1.42
C PRO A 50 0.78 -20.13 2.58
N GLY A 51 1.30 -20.25 3.80
CA GLY A 51 0.54 -20.53 5.02
C GLY A 51 0.11 -21.99 5.23
N VAL A 52 0.33 -22.84 4.24
CA VAL A 52 -0.16 -24.22 4.25
C VAL A 52 0.98 -25.16 3.93
N ASP A 53 1.24 -26.11 4.81
CA ASP A 53 2.24 -27.15 4.59
C ASP A 53 1.60 -28.54 4.71
N HIS A 54 1.66 -29.32 3.63
CA HIS A 54 1.15 -30.67 3.53
C HIS A 54 -0.32 -30.84 3.98
N LEU A 55 -1.20 -29.86 3.65
CA LEU A 55 -2.63 -29.96 3.91
C LEU A 55 -3.25 -31.07 3.07
N PRO A 56 -3.90 -32.09 3.65
CA PRO A 56 -4.63 -33.10 2.87
C PRO A 56 -5.79 -32.46 2.10
N VAL A 57 -5.81 -32.63 0.78
CA VAL A 57 -6.86 -32.10 -0.10
C VAL A 57 -7.33 -33.15 -1.09
N ARG A 58 -8.53 -32.93 -1.66
CA ARG A 58 -9.02 -33.65 -2.82
C ARG A 58 -8.84 -32.80 -4.07
N TYR A 59 -8.45 -33.40 -5.17
CA TYR A 59 -8.21 -32.75 -6.43
C TYR A 59 -8.85 -33.52 -7.59
N SER A 60 -9.19 -32.81 -8.66
CA SER A 60 -9.60 -33.38 -9.94
C SER A 60 -8.39 -33.72 -10.82
N VAL A 61 -8.44 -34.85 -11.52
CA VAL A 61 -7.45 -35.18 -12.54
C VAL A 61 -7.90 -34.58 -13.88
N ILE A 62 -7.15 -33.61 -14.41
CA ILE A 62 -7.46 -32.90 -15.66
C ILE A 62 -6.22 -32.88 -16.54
N ASP A 63 -6.28 -33.51 -17.72
CA ASP A 63 -5.17 -33.61 -18.66
C ASP A 63 -3.84 -34.07 -18.02
N GLY A 64 -3.92 -35.00 -17.04
CA GLY A 64 -2.76 -35.52 -16.31
C GLY A 64 -2.24 -34.61 -15.20
N LEU A 65 -2.91 -33.50 -14.92
CA LEU A 65 -2.64 -32.59 -13.81
C LEU A 65 -3.57 -32.86 -12.63
N ALA A 66 -3.07 -32.62 -11.43
CA ALA A 66 -3.84 -32.56 -10.21
C ALA A 66 -4.31 -31.10 -9.99
N VAL A 67 -5.60 -30.83 -10.17
CA VAL A 67 -6.20 -29.50 -10.05
C VAL A 67 -7.06 -29.45 -8.81
N PHE A 68 -6.72 -28.58 -7.88
CA PHE A 68 -7.41 -28.28 -6.62
C PHE A 68 -8.19 -26.98 -6.75
N ASP A 69 -9.35 -26.89 -6.08
CA ASP A 69 -10.17 -25.67 -6.01
C ASP A 69 -10.40 -25.02 -7.40
N GLY A 70 -10.66 -25.87 -8.41
CA GLY A 70 -11.06 -25.49 -9.77
C GLY A 70 -9.95 -25.06 -10.74
N ASP A 71 -8.84 -24.49 -10.26
CA ASP A 71 -7.77 -23.91 -11.10
C ASP A 71 -6.38 -23.85 -10.42
N ILE A 72 -6.24 -24.30 -9.19
CA ILE A 72 -4.94 -24.37 -8.49
C ILE A 72 -4.23 -25.69 -8.88
N GLU A 73 -3.14 -25.59 -9.64
CA GLU A 73 -2.34 -26.73 -10.06
C GLU A 73 -1.40 -27.20 -8.94
N LEU A 74 -1.60 -28.41 -8.43
CA LEU A 74 -0.71 -29.03 -7.45
C LEU A 74 0.55 -29.62 -8.12
N GLY A 75 0.46 -30.07 -9.37
CA GLY A 75 1.52 -30.68 -10.15
C GLY A 75 0.95 -31.73 -11.10
N THR A 76 1.82 -32.56 -11.70
CA THR A 76 1.33 -33.76 -12.42
C THR A 76 0.80 -34.77 -11.40
N VAL A 77 -0.19 -35.56 -11.78
CA VAL A 77 -0.75 -36.61 -10.92
C VAL A 77 0.34 -37.54 -10.38
N GLU A 78 1.31 -37.90 -11.22
CA GLU A 78 2.45 -38.75 -10.84
C GLU A 78 3.29 -38.11 -9.74
N GLN A 79 3.58 -36.80 -9.85
CA GLN A 79 4.34 -36.05 -8.82
C GLN A 79 3.57 -36.00 -7.50
N VAL A 80 2.28 -35.63 -7.54
CA VAL A 80 1.44 -35.48 -6.34
C VAL A 80 1.25 -36.84 -5.63
N GLU A 81 1.12 -37.93 -6.38
CA GLU A 81 1.03 -39.28 -5.81
C GLU A 81 2.36 -39.73 -5.19
N ALA A 82 3.49 -39.41 -5.82
CA ALA A 82 4.82 -39.71 -5.30
C ALA A 82 5.09 -38.92 -4.00
N ASP A 83 4.77 -37.64 -3.97
CA ASP A 83 4.91 -36.78 -2.78
C ASP A 83 3.99 -37.28 -1.64
N ALA A 84 2.77 -37.67 -1.95
CA ALA A 84 1.84 -38.26 -0.99
C ALA A 84 2.34 -39.59 -0.42
N ALA A 85 3.00 -40.41 -1.25
CA ALA A 85 3.60 -41.67 -0.80
C ALA A 85 4.81 -41.41 0.13
N ALA A 86 5.66 -40.46 -0.25
CA ALA A 86 6.81 -40.04 0.56
C ALA A 86 6.39 -39.47 1.93
N ALA A 87 5.38 -38.60 1.97
CA ALA A 87 4.84 -38.03 3.22
C ALA A 87 4.24 -39.11 4.13
N ARG A 88 3.54 -40.11 3.57
CA ARG A 88 3.04 -41.24 4.36
C ARG A 88 4.16 -42.10 4.92
N ALA A 89 5.21 -42.35 4.14
CA ALA A 89 6.37 -43.13 4.59
C ALA A 89 7.10 -42.39 5.73
N ALA A 90 7.38 -41.12 5.61
CA ALA A 90 8.00 -40.30 6.63
C ALA A 90 7.19 -40.28 7.95
N ARG A 91 5.86 -40.16 7.84
CA ARG A 91 4.96 -40.21 9.01
C ARG A 91 4.96 -41.59 9.67
N ALA A 92 5.00 -42.67 8.90
CA ALA A 92 5.09 -44.02 9.42
C ALA A 92 6.42 -44.28 10.16
N GLU A 93 7.52 -43.73 9.63
CA GLU A 93 8.85 -43.81 10.26
C GLU A 93 8.89 -43.00 11.56
N ALA A 94 8.34 -41.76 11.59
CA ALA A 94 8.22 -40.95 12.80
C ALA A 94 7.35 -41.57 13.90
N LEU A 95 6.34 -42.36 13.53
CA LEU A 95 5.51 -43.11 14.49
C LEU A 95 6.17 -44.42 14.96
N ALA A 96 7.20 -44.90 14.30
CA ALA A 96 7.92 -46.12 14.67
C ALA A 96 9.11 -45.84 15.62
N GLU A 97 9.53 -44.59 15.80
CA GLU A 97 10.53 -44.22 16.78
C GLU A 97 9.93 -44.22 18.20
N PRO A 98 10.59 -44.84 19.20
CA PRO A 98 10.08 -44.83 20.58
C PRO A 98 10.19 -43.42 21.15
N LEU A 99 9.08 -42.91 21.67
CA LEU A 99 8.99 -41.65 22.41
C LEU A 99 9.99 -41.63 23.57
N HIS A 100 11.12 -41.00 23.42
CA HIS A 100 11.91 -40.55 24.55
C HIS A 100 11.19 -39.30 25.11
N ALA A 101 10.56 -39.46 26.27
CA ALA A 101 10.07 -38.34 27.05
C ALA A 101 11.25 -37.55 27.56
N GLU A 102 11.51 -36.39 26.97
CA GLU A 102 12.24 -35.32 27.64
C GLU A 102 11.22 -34.35 28.22
N GLU A 103 11.14 -34.35 29.55
CA GLU A 103 10.53 -33.31 30.35
C GLU A 103 11.36 -32.02 30.19
N ASP A 104 10.66 -30.91 30.12
CA ASP A 104 11.15 -29.51 30.06
C ASP A 104 11.15 -28.86 28.67
N ALA A 105 9.95 -28.46 28.22
CA ALA A 105 9.79 -27.37 27.29
C ALA A 105 9.34 -26.12 28.07
N PRO A 106 10.00 -24.98 27.93
CA PRO A 106 9.50 -23.72 28.47
C PRO A 106 8.24 -23.30 27.74
N ASP A 107 7.25 -22.87 28.51
CA ASP A 107 6.06 -22.16 28.04
C ASP A 107 6.48 -20.87 27.31
N ASP A 108 6.53 -20.91 25.99
CA ASP A 108 6.49 -19.71 25.17
C ASP A 108 5.06 -19.54 24.64
N ASP A 109 4.28 -18.74 25.36
CA ASP A 109 3.03 -18.18 24.89
C ASP A 109 3.28 -17.31 23.64
N LEU A 110 3.33 -17.94 22.46
CA LEU A 110 3.19 -17.26 21.18
C LEU A 110 1.69 -17.08 20.93
N GLU A 111 1.17 -15.93 21.33
CA GLU A 111 -0.13 -15.45 20.83
C GLU A 111 -0.08 -15.32 19.32
N PHE A 112 -0.69 -16.28 18.63
CA PHE A 112 -1.04 -16.16 17.22
C PHE A 112 -2.23 -15.20 17.09
N GLU A 113 -2.00 -13.95 16.76
CA GLU A 113 -3.05 -13.11 16.19
C GLU A 113 -3.44 -13.65 14.81
N LEU A 114 -4.58 -14.34 14.81
CA LEU A 114 -5.28 -14.83 13.63
C LEU A 114 -5.96 -13.66 12.91
N ALA A 115 -5.54 -13.33 11.72
CA ALA A 115 -6.40 -12.67 10.73
C ALA A 115 -5.78 -12.63 9.33
N GLY A 116 -6.49 -13.14 8.32
CA GLY A 116 -6.36 -12.80 6.93
C GLY A 116 -5.53 -13.70 6.00
N VAL A 117 -6.01 -14.03 4.79
CA VAL A 117 -5.47 -15.02 3.82
C VAL A 117 -3.96 -14.96 3.61
N GLY A 118 -3.27 -15.99 3.95
CA GLY A 118 -2.08 -16.55 3.32
C GLY A 118 -0.70 -15.99 3.65
N VAL A 119 -0.15 -16.14 4.88
CA VAL A 119 1.32 -16.03 5.06
C VAL A 119 1.92 -17.36 5.50
N PRO A 120 3.02 -17.80 4.86
CA PRO A 120 3.74 -18.98 5.29
C PRO A 120 4.58 -18.70 6.52
N THR A 121 4.65 -19.66 7.41
CA THR A 121 5.78 -19.83 8.31
C THR A 121 7.09 -20.11 7.55
N SER A 122 7.03 -20.52 6.27
CA SER A 122 8.21 -20.58 5.39
C SER A 122 8.19 -19.47 4.33
N SER A 123 9.19 -18.62 4.37
CA SER A 123 9.43 -17.55 3.40
C SER A 123 9.79 -18.04 1.99
N SER A 124 9.89 -19.35 1.78
CA SER A 124 10.43 -19.97 0.57
C SER A 124 9.50 -19.93 -0.64
N LEU A 125 8.18 -19.74 -0.42
CA LEU A 125 7.16 -19.80 -1.47
C LEU A 125 6.71 -18.43 -1.97
N LEU A 126 7.34 -17.34 -1.55
CA LEU A 126 7.11 -16.01 -2.10
C LEU A 126 8.24 -15.61 -3.04
N TRP A 127 7.90 -14.91 -4.09
CA TRP A 127 8.88 -14.37 -5.04
C TRP A 127 9.78 -13.34 -4.38
N PRO A 128 11.11 -13.55 -4.36
CA PRO A 128 12.03 -12.62 -3.71
C PRO A 128 11.89 -11.19 -4.26
N GLY A 129 11.72 -10.22 -3.37
CA GLY A 129 11.53 -8.82 -3.74
C GLY A 129 10.25 -8.53 -4.52
N GLY A 130 9.27 -9.46 -4.54
CA GLY A 130 8.07 -9.32 -5.36
C GLY A 130 8.33 -9.32 -6.86
N VAL A 131 9.50 -9.82 -7.29
CA VAL A 131 9.90 -9.87 -8.70
C VAL A 131 9.65 -11.26 -9.26
N VAL A 132 8.80 -11.34 -10.28
CA VAL A 132 8.40 -12.57 -10.97
C VAL A 132 8.98 -12.57 -12.37
N PRO A 133 10.07 -13.30 -12.63
CA PRO A 133 10.56 -13.48 -14.00
C PRO A 133 9.54 -14.27 -14.82
N PHE A 134 9.29 -13.87 -16.07
CA PHE A 134 8.32 -14.55 -16.90
C PHE A 134 8.78 -14.75 -18.35
N GLU A 135 8.22 -15.77 -18.99
CA GLU A 135 8.23 -16.00 -20.42
C GLU A 135 6.79 -16.14 -20.94
N ILE A 136 6.60 -15.95 -22.22
CA ILE A 136 5.33 -16.22 -22.92
C ILE A 136 5.63 -17.22 -24.03
N ASP A 137 5.08 -18.43 -23.89
CA ASP A 137 5.26 -19.50 -24.86
C ASP A 137 4.52 -19.20 -26.17
N SER A 138 5.08 -19.65 -27.27
CA SER A 138 4.50 -19.48 -28.61
C SER A 138 3.14 -20.18 -28.81
N SER A 139 2.79 -21.13 -27.93
CA SER A 139 1.48 -21.80 -27.93
C SER A 139 0.35 -20.88 -27.46
N LEU A 140 0.67 -19.82 -26.73
CA LEU A 140 -0.32 -18.91 -26.18
C LEU A 140 -0.91 -18.00 -27.26
N GLN A 141 -2.20 -18.16 -27.52
CA GLN A 141 -2.95 -17.24 -28.36
C GLN A 141 -3.24 -15.91 -27.67
N ASN A 142 -3.26 -14.82 -28.42
CA ASN A 142 -3.54 -13.47 -27.92
C ASN A 142 -2.64 -13.03 -26.75
N PRO A 143 -1.31 -13.07 -26.86
CA PRO A 143 -0.40 -12.78 -25.75
C PRO A 143 -0.49 -11.32 -25.23
N GLY A 144 -1.09 -10.40 -25.99
CA GLY A 144 -1.28 -9.00 -25.59
C GLY A 144 -2.04 -8.83 -24.28
N ARG A 145 -2.95 -9.75 -23.93
CA ARG A 145 -3.68 -9.72 -22.64
C ARG A 145 -2.78 -9.99 -21.43
N VAL A 146 -1.71 -10.80 -21.59
CA VAL A 146 -0.71 -10.98 -20.53
C VAL A 146 0.01 -9.67 -20.24
N ASN A 147 0.42 -8.93 -21.27
CA ASN A 147 1.03 -7.63 -21.11
C ASN A 147 0.07 -6.61 -20.46
N GLN A 148 -1.23 -6.68 -20.75
CA GLN A 148 -2.24 -5.85 -20.11
C GLN A 148 -2.41 -6.22 -18.63
N ALA A 149 -2.43 -7.50 -18.26
CA ALA A 149 -2.48 -7.97 -16.88
C ALA A 149 -1.21 -7.56 -16.10
N ILE A 150 -0.03 -7.69 -16.71
CA ILE A 150 1.24 -7.24 -16.14
C ILE A 150 1.19 -5.73 -15.88
N THR A 151 0.70 -4.95 -16.83
CA THR A 151 0.51 -3.50 -16.67
C THR A 151 -0.47 -3.19 -15.54
N HIS A 152 -1.60 -3.92 -15.46
CA HIS A 152 -2.59 -3.76 -14.40
C HIS A 152 -1.99 -3.98 -13.01
N LEU A 153 -1.21 -5.06 -12.83
CA LEU A 153 -0.52 -5.39 -11.58
C LEU A 153 0.57 -4.36 -11.23
N ARG A 154 1.41 -3.99 -12.20
CA ARG A 154 2.46 -2.98 -12.03
C ARG A 154 1.90 -1.64 -11.52
N ASP A 155 0.79 -1.21 -12.12
CA ASP A 155 0.19 0.10 -11.83
C ASP A 155 -0.63 0.09 -10.52
N ARG A 156 -0.91 -1.08 -9.93
CA ARG A 156 -1.83 -1.23 -8.78
C ARG A 156 -1.26 -2.00 -7.60
N SER A 157 -0.09 -2.58 -7.74
CA SER A 157 0.56 -3.33 -6.67
C SER A 157 2.07 -3.14 -6.72
N ALA A 158 2.76 -3.70 -5.74
CA ALA A 158 4.21 -3.67 -5.70
C ALA A 158 4.86 -4.88 -6.42
N ILE A 159 4.05 -5.79 -6.99
CA ILE A 159 4.54 -6.94 -7.75
C ILE A 159 5.02 -6.50 -9.13
N ARG A 160 6.18 -7.00 -9.53
CA ARG A 160 6.78 -6.73 -10.83
C ARG A 160 7.04 -8.01 -11.59
N LEU A 161 6.30 -8.22 -12.68
CA LEU A 161 6.65 -9.23 -13.64
C LEU A 161 7.70 -8.64 -14.60
N VAL A 162 8.83 -9.35 -14.75
CA VAL A 162 9.95 -8.93 -15.61
C VAL A 162 10.29 -10.01 -16.63
N PRO A 163 10.61 -9.67 -17.90
CA PRO A 163 11.05 -10.66 -18.86
C PRO A 163 12.23 -11.46 -18.31
N ARG A 164 12.14 -12.79 -18.40
CA ARG A 164 13.21 -13.69 -17.98
C ARG A 164 14.46 -13.50 -18.83
N THR A 165 15.63 -13.53 -18.19
CA THR A 165 16.94 -13.59 -18.87
C THR A 165 17.64 -14.90 -18.57
N ASN A 166 17.92 -15.19 -17.28
CA ASN A 166 18.64 -16.40 -16.85
C ASN A 166 18.16 -16.95 -15.49
N GLN A 167 17.06 -16.40 -14.96
CA GLN A 167 16.54 -16.82 -13.65
C GLN A 167 16.07 -18.29 -13.74
N SER A 168 16.45 -19.08 -12.72
CA SER A 168 16.03 -20.48 -12.60
C SER A 168 14.54 -20.61 -12.26
N ASN A 169 14.02 -19.72 -11.40
CA ASN A 169 12.63 -19.68 -11.00
C ASN A 169 11.90 -18.64 -11.87
N TYR A 170 10.86 -19.07 -12.58
CA TYR A 170 10.09 -18.19 -13.44
C TYR A 170 8.71 -18.77 -13.77
N VAL A 171 7.83 -17.89 -14.19
CA VAL A 171 6.50 -18.22 -14.71
C VAL A 171 6.55 -18.28 -16.25
N ASP A 172 5.93 -19.31 -16.81
CA ASP A 172 5.78 -19.46 -18.25
C ASP A 172 4.27 -19.48 -18.61
N PHE A 173 3.83 -18.46 -19.35
CA PHE A 173 2.45 -18.36 -19.82
C PHE A 173 2.25 -19.21 -21.06
N ILE A 174 1.43 -20.25 -20.96
CA ILE A 174 1.20 -21.21 -22.05
C ILE A 174 -0.28 -21.28 -22.45
N GLY A 175 -0.54 -21.67 -23.69
CA GLY A 175 -1.89 -21.98 -24.16
C GLY A 175 -2.38 -23.33 -23.64
N ALA A 176 -3.65 -23.41 -23.20
CA ALA A 176 -4.26 -24.62 -22.66
C ALA A 176 -5.78 -24.68 -22.93
N THR A 177 -6.41 -25.79 -22.57
CA THR A 177 -7.86 -26.02 -22.66
C THR A 177 -8.62 -25.41 -21.48
N GLY A 178 -7.95 -25.24 -20.32
CA GLY A 178 -8.45 -24.57 -19.11
C GLY A 178 -7.44 -23.57 -18.58
N ASN A 179 -7.88 -22.72 -17.63
CA ASN A 179 -6.99 -21.83 -16.90
C ASN A 179 -6.53 -22.49 -15.62
N SER A 180 -5.26 -22.36 -15.27
CA SER A 180 -4.75 -22.81 -13.98
C SER A 180 -3.38 -22.21 -13.68
N SER A 181 -3.05 -22.13 -12.41
CA SER A 181 -1.76 -21.71 -11.91
C SER A 181 -1.34 -22.48 -10.67
N LYS A 182 -0.04 -22.59 -10.44
CA LYS A 182 0.49 -23.03 -9.12
C LYS A 182 0.36 -21.91 -8.11
N ILE A 183 0.23 -22.30 -6.83
CA ILE A 183 0.13 -21.36 -5.72
C ILE A 183 1.53 -21.00 -5.18
N GLY A 184 1.91 -19.72 -5.27
CA GLY A 184 3.22 -19.23 -4.85
C GLY A 184 4.37 -19.68 -5.75
N MET A 185 5.61 -19.37 -5.34
CA MET A 185 6.84 -19.77 -6.05
C MET A 185 7.22 -21.21 -5.71
N GLN A 186 6.98 -22.14 -6.60
CA GLN A 186 7.24 -23.57 -6.39
C GLN A 186 8.66 -24.02 -6.79
N GLY A 187 9.49 -23.08 -7.30
CA GLY A 187 10.82 -23.37 -7.80
C GLY A 187 10.85 -23.84 -9.25
N GLY A 188 11.95 -23.55 -9.95
CA GLY A 188 12.10 -23.88 -11.36
C GLY A 188 11.12 -23.14 -12.28
N ARG A 189 10.82 -23.77 -13.42
CA ARG A 189 9.76 -23.33 -14.34
C ARG A 189 8.39 -23.72 -13.78
N GLN A 190 7.49 -22.79 -13.62
CA GLN A 190 6.07 -23.05 -13.33
C GLN A 190 5.18 -22.41 -14.39
N THR A 191 4.12 -23.10 -14.76
CA THR A 191 3.21 -22.65 -15.83
C THR A 191 2.04 -21.87 -15.27
N ILE A 192 1.64 -20.82 -16.00
CA ILE A 192 0.28 -20.29 -15.97
C ILE A 192 -0.38 -20.70 -17.28
N ARG A 193 -1.43 -21.50 -17.17
CA ARG A 193 -2.20 -22.02 -18.30
C ARG A 193 -3.36 -21.08 -18.62
N LEU A 194 -3.57 -20.78 -19.88
CA LEU A 194 -4.62 -19.85 -20.29
C LEU A 194 -5.35 -20.37 -21.52
N THR A 195 -6.67 -20.32 -21.49
CA THR A 195 -7.47 -20.59 -22.68
C THR A 195 -7.28 -19.49 -23.72
N ALA A 196 -7.65 -19.74 -24.96
CA ALA A 196 -7.52 -18.76 -26.05
C ALA A 196 -8.27 -17.44 -25.79
N ASN A 197 -9.36 -17.50 -25.03
CA ASN A 197 -10.31 -16.38 -24.82
C ASN A 197 -10.33 -15.83 -23.39
N SER A 198 -9.44 -16.26 -22.48
CA SER A 198 -9.40 -15.74 -21.11
C SER A 198 -9.25 -14.21 -21.11
N PRO A 199 -10.12 -13.46 -20.44
CA PRO A 199 -10.01 -12.00 -20.33
C PRO A 199 -8.81 -11.59 -19.48
N VAL A 200 -8.48 -10.31 -19.52
CA VAL A 200 -7.35 -9.74 -18.74
C VAL A 200 -7.52 -10.01 -17.23
N GLY A 201 -8.74 -9.91 -16.71
CA GLY A 201 -9.01 -10.17 -15.29
C GLY A 201 -8.72 -11.62 -14.87
N THR A 202 -8.99 -12.59 -15.75
CA THR A 202 -8.61 -13.99 -15.50
C THR A 202 -7.09 -14.16 -15.51
N VAL A 203 -6.37 -13.49 -16.42
CA VAL A 203 -4.90 -13.51 -16.39
C VAL A 203 -4.36 -12.90 -15.09
N VAL A 204 -4.99 -11.83 -14.58
CA VAL A 204 -4.67 -11.26 -13.26
C VAL A 204 -4.92 -12.29 -12.16
N HIS A 205 -6.05 -12.98 -12.18
CA HIS A 205 -6.41 -14.04 -11.23
C HIS A 205 -5.34 -15.14 -11.16
N GLU A 206 -4.95 -15.70 -12.32
CA GLU A 206 -3.91 -16.74 -12.37
C GLU A 206 -2.53 -16.25 -11.89
N ILE A 207 -2.19 -14.98 -12.14
CA ILE A 207 -0.98 -14.39 -11.60
C ILE A 207 -1.08 -14.26 -10.07
N LEU A 208 -2.26 -13.98 -9.52
CA LEU A 208 -2.44 -13.90 -8.07
C LEU A 208 -2.22 -15.25 -7.40
N HIS A 209 -2.65 -16.36 -8.00
CA HIS A 209 -2.25 -17.69 -7.53
C HIS A 209 -0.73 -17.86 -7.58
N ALA A 210 -0.09 -17.54 -8.71
CA ALA A 210 1.35 -17.67 -8.86
C ALA A 210 2.14 -16.85 -7.81
N ILE A 211 1.57 -15.78 -7.26
CA ILE A 211 2.19 -15.01 -6.18
C ILE A 211 1.71 -15.40 -4.77
N GLY A 212 0.82 -16.38 -4.65
CA GLY A 212 0.49 -17.01 -3.36
C GLY A 212 -0.88 -16.68 -2.78
N ILE A 213 -1.84 -16.22 -3.57
CA ILE A 213 -3.19 -15.87 -3.10
C ILE A 213 -4.19 -16.97 -3.47
N TYR A 214 -4.94 -17.44 -2.47
CA TYR A 214 -6.03 -18.42 -2.60
C TYR A 214 -7.34 -17.74 -3.00
N HIS A 215 -8.38 -18.55 -3.22
CA HIS A 215 -9.71 -18.03 -3.48
C HIS A 215 -10.36 -17.40 -2.26
N GLU A 216 -11.15 -16.35 -2.47
CA GLU A 216 -11.85 -15.64 -1.41
C GLU A 216 -12.94 -16.50 -0.76
N GLN A 217 -13.70 -17.31 -1.53
CA GLN A 217 -14.71 -18.21 -0.99
C GLN A 217 -14.11 -19.41 -0.21
N SER A 218 -12.81 -19.65 -0.27
CA SER A 218 -12.13 -20.73 0.44
C SER A 218 -11.54 -20.28 1.79
N ARG A 219 -11.78 -19.03 2.20
CA ARG A 219 -11.38 -18.48 3.49
C ARG A 219 -12.02 -19.25 4.65
N SER A 220 -11.32 -19.27 5.78
CA SER A 220 -11.77 -19.95 6.99
C SER A 220 -13.04 -19.32 7.61
N ASP A 221 -13.24 -18.00 7.41
CA ASP A 221 -14.35 -17.22 7.95
C ASP A 221 -15.52 -17.02 6.97
N ARG A 222 -15.45 -17.57 5.75
CA ARG A 222 -16.40 -17.34 4.66
C ARG A 222 -17.86 -17.58 5.02
N ASP A 223 -18.17 -18.54 5.91
CA ASP A 223 -19.55 -18.90 6.29
C ASP A 223 -20.28 -17.77 7.05
N ALA A 224 -19.53 -16.74 7.52
CA ALA A 224 -20.12 -15.52 8.04
C ALA A 224 -20.56 -14.53 6.93
N PHE A 225 -20.18 -14.78 5.67
CA PHE A 225 -20.38 -13.85 4.55
C PHE A 225 -21.15 -14.45 3.38
N ILE A 226 -21.01 -15.75 3.14
CA ILE A 226 -21.65 -16.47 2.04
C ILE A 226 -22.31 -17.75 2.53
N ASP A 227 -23.39 -18.15 1.85
CA ASP A 227 -24.07 -19.43 2.06
C ASP A 227 -23.83 -20.34 0.84
N ILE A 228 -23.18 -21.49 1.06
CA ILE A 228 -22.92 -22.50 0.02
C ILE A 228 -24.14 -23.39 -0.14
N LYS A 229 -24.75 -23.36 -1.32
CA LYS A 229 -25.92 -24.17 -1.68
C LYS A 229 -25.49 -25.53 -2.21
N TRP A 230 -24.98 -26.37 -1.32
CA TRP A 230 -24.43 -27.70 -1.62
C TRP A 230 -25.30 -28.54 -2.55
N GLN A 231 -26.63 -28.43 -2.43
CA GLN A 231 -27.61 -29.14 -3.25
C GLN A 231 -27.61 -28.71 -4.71
N ASN A 232 -27.04 -27.54 -5.05
CA ASN A 232 -26.98 -27.01 -6.41
C ASN A 232 -25.65 -27.35 -7.12
N ILE A 233 -24.64 -27.80 -6.38
CA ILE A 233 -23.29 -28.07 -6.89
C ILE A 233 -23.25 -29.43 -7.60
N GLU A 234 -22.52 -29.54 -8.71
CA GLU A 234 -22.18 -30.77 -9.38
C GLU A 234 -21.50 -31.75 -8.41
N ALA A 235 -21.84 -33.04 -8.50
CA ALA A 235 -21.37 -34.02 -7.51
C ALA A 235 -19.85 -34.22 -7.51
N ASP A 236 -19.23 -34.06 -8.67
CA ASP A 236 -17.78 -34.15 -8.88
C ASP A 236 -17.04 -32.82 -8.61
N ALA A 237 -17.76 -31.74 -8.27
CA ALA A 237 -17.19 -30.45 -7.94
C ALA A 237 -17.31 -30.05 -6.45
N LEU A 238 -17.96 -30.86 -5.61
CA LEU A 238 -18.17 -30.56 -4.19
C LEU A 238 -16.87 -30.25 -3.43
N HIS A 239 -15.76 -30.87 -3.83
CA HIS A 239 -14.45 -30.68 -3.19
C HIS A 239 -13.82 -29.31 -3.48
N ASN A 240 -14.28 -28.59 -4.51
CA ASN A 240 -13.83 -27.24 -4.85
C ASN A 240 -14.49 -26.13 -4.00
N PHE A 241 -15.32 -26.50 -3.03
CA PHE A 241 -15.98 -25.57 -2.11
C PHE A 241 -15.54 -25.78 -0.65
N GLN A 242 -14.39 -26.39 -0.44
CA GLN A 242 -13.82 -26.53 0.90
C GLN A 242 -13.08 -25.27 1.31
N THR A 243 -13.05 -24.99 2.60
CA THR A 243 -12.13 -23.96 3.14
C THR A 243 -10.70 -24.49 3.14
N VAL A 244 -9.72 -23.59 3.09
CA VAL A 244 -8.30 -23.91 3.20
C VAL A 244 -7.84 -23.63 4.64
N PRO A 245 -7.87 -24.63 5.56
CA PRO A 245 -7.43 -24.45 6.93
C PRO A 245 -5.94 -24.09 6.99
N GLY A 246 -5.61 -23.13 7.82
CA GLY A 246 -4.22 -22.63 7.94
C GLY A 246 -3.85 -21.56 6.94
N SER A 247 -4.71 -21.26 5.96
CA SER A 247 -4.62 -19.99 5.25
C SER A 247 -4.87 -18.83 6.22
N VAL A 248 -4.20 -17.71 5.98
CA VAL A 248 -4.35 -16.53 6.83
C VAL A 248 -5.27 -15.54 6.13
N ASP A 249 -6.44 -15.19 6.69
CA ASP A 249 -7.44 -14.28 6.13
C ASP A 249 -7.07 -12.80 6.43
N TYR A 250 -6.37 -12.06 5.57
CA TYR A 250 -6.06 -10.62 5.75
C TYR A 250 -7.29 -9.76 5.46
N TYR A 251 -7.67 -8.87 6.34
CA TYR A 251 -8.77 -7.93 6.13
C TYR A 251 -10.17 -8.57 6.12
N ASP A 252 -11.20 -7.72 6.05
CA ASP A 252 -12.57 -8.13 5.92
C ASP A 252 -12.81 -8.91 4.62
N TYR A 253 -13.79 -9.81 4.62
CA TYR A 253 -14.21 -10.57 3.44
C TYR A 253 -14.58 -9.63 2.28
N ASP A 254 -14.05 -9.92 1.09
CA ASP A 254 -14.20 -9.03 -0.06
C ASP A 254 -15.04 -9.66 -1.18
N TYR A 255 -16.32 -9.35 -1.21
CA TYR A 255 -17.21 -9.77 -2.29
C TYR A 255 -16.75 -9.30 -3.69
N GLY A 256 -15.97 -8.20 -3.74
CA GLY A 256 -15.42 -7.66 -4.98
C GLY A 256 -14.05 -8.18 -5.36
N SER A 257 -13.49 -9.17 -4.64
CA SER A 257 -12.20 -9.77 -4.97
C SER A 257 -12.22 -10.42 -6.34
N VAL A 258 -11.13 -10.24 -7.11
CA VAL A 258 -10.93 -10.97 -8.37
C VAL A 258 -10.72 -12.46 -8.14
N MET A 259 -10.40 -12.87 -6.89
CA MET A 259 -10.21 -14.26 -6.48
C MET A 259 -11.50 -14.95 -6.04
N HIS A 260 -12.65 -14.25 -6.09
CA HIS A 260 -13.93 -14.85 -5.71
C HIS A 260 -14.56 -15.62 -6.88
N TYR A 261 -15.17 -16.77 -6.57
CA TYR A 261 -16.01 -17.50 -7.53
C TYR A 261 -17.28 -16.70 -7.85
N PRO A 262 -17.87 -16.90 -9.05
CA PRO A 262 -19.19 -16.39 -9.36
C PRO A 262 -20.28 -17.15 -8.60
N GLU A 263 -21.47 -16.55 -8.50
CA GLU A 263 -22.63 -17.09 -7.79
C GLU A 263 -23.04 -18.49 -8.28
N TRP A 264 -22.85 -18.77 -9.56
CA TRP A 264 -23.26 -20.02 -10.24
C TRP A 264 -22.11 -21.04 -10.41
N ALA A 265 -20.97 -20.89 -9.77
CA ALA A 265 -19.82 -21.78 -9.92
C ALA A 265 -20.20 -23.25 -9.78
N PHE A 266 -19.87 -24.10 -10.72
CA PHE A 266 -20.17 -25.54 -10.76
C PHE A 266 -21.65 -25.89 -10.52
N SER A 267 -22.59 -25.05 -11.01
CA SER A 267 -24.03 -25.31 -10.83
C SER A 267 -24.54 -26.39 -11.76
N LYS A 268 -25.10 -27.48 -11.19
CA LYS A 268 -25.73 -28.59 -11.93
C LYS A 268 -27.11 -28.28 -12.46
N ASN A 269 -27.77 -27.24 -11.98
CA ASN A 269 -29.17 -26.95 -12.25
C ASN A 269 -29.44 -25.51 -12.67
N GLY A 270 -28.37 -24.70 -12.87
CA GLY A 270 -28.45 -23.29 -13.25
C GLY A 270 -28.90 -22.35 -12.11
N GLN A 271 -28.96 -22.84 -10.87
CA GLN A 271 -29.20 -22.02 -9.68
C GLN A 271 -27.88 -21.69 -9.01
N ASP A 272 -27.89 -20.61 -8.20
CA ASP A 272 -26.71 -20.18 -7.47
C ASP A 272 -26.18 -21.27 -6.53
N THR A 273 -24.89 -21.45 -6.53
CA THR A 273 -24.14 -22.34 -5.65
C THR A 273 -23.54 -21.57 -4.48
N ILE A 274 -23.31 -20.26 -4.65
CA ILE A 274 -22.83 -19.33 -3.63
C ILE A 274 -23.82 -18.17 -3.54
N VAL A 275 -24.31 -17.88 -2.34
CA VAL A 275 -25.25 -16.78 -2.09
C VAL A 275 -24.64 -15.84 -1.07
N PRO A 276 -24.32 -14.58 -1.43
CA PRO A 276 -23.89 -13.57 -0.48
C PRO A 276 -24.94 -13.34 0.61
N LEU A 277 -24.50 -13.25 1.88
CA LEU A 277 -25.38 -12.91 2.99
C LEU A 277 -25.69 -11.42 3.06
N GLN A 278 -24.86 -10.59 2.47
CA GLN A 278 -25.08 -9.15 2.31
C GLN A 278 -25.90 -8.89 1.05
N SER A 279 -27.02 -8.20 1.17
CA SER A 279 -27.85 -7.84 0.03
C SER A 279 -27.22 -6.78 -0.88
N GLY A 280 -27.44 -6.90 -2.18
CA GLY A 280 -27.02 -5.90 -3.18
C GLY A 280 -25.54 -5.93 -3.55
N VAL A 281 -24.81 -6.97 -3.16
CA VAL A 281 -23.45 -7.24 -3.64
C VAL A 281 -23.47 -8.28 -4.76
N THR A 282 -22.46 -8.26 -5.61
CA THR A 282 -22.18 -9.27 -6.65
C THR A 282 -20.79 -9.83 -6.43
N ILE A 283 -20.59 -11.10 -6.78
CA ILE A 283 -19.33 -11.82 -6.64
C ILE A 283 -18.83 -12.34 -8.00
N GLY A 284 -17.57 -12.73 -8.09
CA GLY A 284 -17.01 -13.35 -9.30
C GLY A 284 -16.64 -12.37 -10.41
N GLN A 285 -16.33 -11.11 -10.09
CA GLN A 285 -15.88 -10.13 -11.09
C GLN A 285 -14.52 -10.54 -11.68
N ARG A 286 -14.27 -10.13 -12.94
CA ARG A 286 -13.00 -10.28 -13.65
C ARG A 286 -12.55 -8.95 -14.28
N ASP A 287 -12.86 -7.83 -13.63
CA ASP A 287 -12.43 -6.48 -14.06
C ASP A 287 -11.00 -6.14 -13.59
N GLY A 288 -10.50 -6.85 -12.58
CA GLY A 288 -9.16 -6.72 -12.01
C GLY A 288 -9.15 -6.59 -10.50
N LEU A 289 -8.00 -6.15 -9.96
CA LEU A 289 -7.79 -6.07 -8.52
C LEU A 289 -8.79 -5.16 -7.82
N SER A 290 -9.48 -5.68 -6.82
CA SER A 290 -10.22 -4.89 -5.84
C SER A 290 -9.26 -4.03 -5.00
N TRP A 291 -9.82 -3.21 -4.12
CA TRP A 291 -9.00 -2.50 -3.14
C TRP A 291 -8.36 -3.48 -2.13
N THR A 292 -9.12 -4.47 -1.66
CA THR A 292 -8.65 -5.47 -0.69
C THR A 292 -7.60 -6.41 -1.31
N ASP A 293 -7.76 -6.84 -2.55
CA ASP A 293 -6.73 -7.61 -3.28
C ASP A 293 -5.37 -6.90 -3.25
N ARG A 294 -5.35 -5.59 -3.49
CA ARG A 294 -4.11 -4.77 -3.47
C ARG A 294 -3.49 -4.71 -2.08
N GLN A 295 -4.32 -4.57 -1.04
CA GLN A 295 -3.84 -4.55 0.35
C GLN A 295 -3.30 -5.93 0.77
N THR A 296 -3.96 -7.00 0.34
CA THR A 296 -3.52 -8.38 0.56
C THR A 296 -2.15 -8.63 -0.08
N ILE A 297 -1.95 -8.21 -1.34
CA ILE A 297 -0.63 -8.27 -1.99
C ILE A 297 0.42 -7.48 -1.20
N ALA A 298 0.09 -6.25 -0.82
CA ALA A 298 1.01 -5.38 -0.07
C ALA A 298 1.39 -6.00 1.27
N LYS A 299 0.44 -6.65 1.97
CA LYS A 299 0.68 -7.32 3.24
C LYS A 299 1.49 -8.60 3.07
N LEU A 300 1.13 -9.44 2.11
CA LEU A 300 1.82 -10.70 1.82
C LEU A 300 3.30 -10.48 1.50
N TYR A 301 3.62 -9.41 0.80
CA TYR A 301 4.97 -9.05 0.38
C TYR A 301 5.61 -7.93 1.22
N GLU A 302 4.98 -7.49 2.32
CA GLU A 302 5.42 -6.37 3.17
C GLU A 302 6.91 -6.44 3.53
N ARG A 303 7.43 -7.62 3.84
CA ARG A 303 8.84 -7.83 4.19
C ARG A 303 9.83 -7.50 3.06
N PHE A 304 9.37 -7.53 1.81
CA PHE A 304 10.18 -7.20 0.64
C PHE A 304 10.03 -5.74 0.22
N PHE A 305 8.93 -5.08 0.62
CA PHE A 305 8.58 -3.70 0.25
C PHE A 305 8.77 -2.75 1.43
N THR A 306 9.92 -2.82 2.03
CA THR A 306 10.28 -1.94 3.14
C THR A 306 10.51 -0.49 2.70
N ASN A 307 10.57 -0.23 1.39
CA ASN A 307 10.88 1.06 0.78
C ASN A 307 9.92 1.37 -0.38
N GLY A 308 8.61 1.42 -0.11
CA GLY A 308 7.60 1.78 -1.11
C GLY A 308 7.24 3.26 -1.08
N TYR A 309 6.80 3.79 -2.22
CA TYR A 309 6.25 5.14 -2.33
C TYR A 309 4.87 5.21 -1.69
N SER A 310 4.65 6.26 -0.92
CA SER A 310 3.37 6.50 -0.26
C SER A 310 2.97 7.95 -0.39
N GLY A 311 1.67 8.22 -0.42
CA GLY A 311 1.17 9.59 -0.47
C GLY A 311 -0.27 9.72 -0.03
N VAL A 312 -0.61 10.93 0.35
CA VAL A 312 -1.94 11.37 0.75
C VAL A 312 -2.45 12.39 -0.26
N TRP A 313 -3.66 12.18 -0.77
CA TRP A 313 -4.31 13.09 -1.71
C TRP A 313 -5.56 13.70 -1.11
N ALA A 314 -5.72 14.99 -1.34
CA ALA A 314 -6.88 15.77 -0.93
C ALA A 314 -7.49 16.53 -2.13
N PRO A 315 -8.75 16.99 -2.03
CA PRO A 315 -9.35 17.83 -3.06
C PRO A 315 -8.50 19.06 -3.34
N GLY A 316 -8.26 19.32 -4.62
CA GLY A 316 -7.45 20.45 -5.03
C GLY A 316 -7.59 20.76 -6.52
N THR A 317 -7.34 22.00 -6.88
CA THR A 317 -7.38 22.51 -8.25
C THR A 317 -6.06 23.20 -8.60
N GLY A 318 -5.83 23.41 -9.88
CA GLY A 318 -4.65 24.08 -10.37
C GLY A 318 -3.44 23.16 -10.53
N LYS A 319 -2.37 23.72 -11.04
CA LYS A 319 -1.10 23.03 -11.29
C LYS A 319 -0.47 22.54 -10.01
N TYR A 320 0.21 21.40 -10.06
CA TYR A 320 0.95 20.84 -8.94
C TYR A 320 2.11 19.97 -9.46
N ALA A 321 3.09 19.72 -8.63
CA ALA A 321 4.27 18.98 -9.03
C ALA A 321 4.86 18.17 -7.87
N LEU A 322 5.60 17.13 -8.20
CA LEU A 322 6.40 16.34 -7.28
C LEU A 322 7.80 16.17 -7.88
N TRP A 323 8.83 16.48 -7.11
CA TRP A 323 10.22 16.21 -7.44
C TRP A 323 10.79 15.23 -6.43
N VAL A 324 11.32 14.09 -6.85
CA VAL A 324 11.80 13.07 -5.93
C VAL A 324 13.22 12.64 -6.20
N ASN A 325 13.90 12.21 -5.14
CA ASN A 325 15.23 11.64 -5.16
C ASN A 325 16.31 12.58 -5.74
N ALA A 326 16.11 13.87 -5.62
CA ALA A 326 16.98 14.88 -6.22
C ALA A 326 18.25 15.14 -5.39
N SER A 327 19.34 15.52 -6.06
CA SER A 327 20.47 16.20 -5.41
C SER A 327 20.01 17.54 -4.84
N TRP A 328 20.79 18.13 -3.92
CA TRP A 328 20.43 19.44 -3.36
C TRP A 328 20.34 20.53 -4.43
N ASP A 329 21.30 20.58 -5.35
CA ASP A 329 21.33 21.62 -6.37
C ASP A 329 20.17 21.50 -7.35
N SER A 330 19.87 20.28 -7.78
CA SER A 330 18.69 20.01 -8.61
C SER A 330 17.39 20.37 -7.88
N PHE A 331 17.25 19.96 -6.63
CA PHE A 331 16.07 20.27 -5.81
C PHE A 331 15.89 21.79 -5.65
N LYS A 332 16.98 22.51 -5.34
CA LYS A 332 16.97 23.98 -5.22
C LYS A 332 16.60 24.66 -6.53
N ALA A 333 17.16 24.21 -7.64
CA ALA A 333 16.84 24.77 -8.95
C ALA A 333 15.35 24.58 -9.31
N LYS A 334 14.79 23.38 -9.08
CA LYS A 334 13.35 23.11 -9.29
C LYS A 334 12.47 23.91 -8.33
N TRP A 335 12.83 24.00 -7.07
CA TRP A 335 12.11 24.81 -6.08
C TRP A 335 12.03 26.29 -6.52
N GLN A 336 13.13 26.86 -7.01
CA GLN A 336 13.16 28.23 -7.54
C GLN A 336 12.32 28.38 -8.82
N GLN A 337 12.49 27.46 -9.77
CA GLN A 337 11.75 27.45 -11.04
C GLN A 337 10.24 27.41 -10.81
N TRP A 338 9.77 26.45 -10.00
CA TRP A 338 8.34 26.27 -9.78
C TRP A 338 7.75 27.35 -8.87
N SER A 339 8.52 27.89 -7.94
CA SER A 339 8.10 29.04 -7.15
C SER A 339 7.84 30.27 -8.01
N ALA A 340 8.66 30.50 -9.05
CA ALA A 340 8.44 31.57 -10.03
C ALA A 340 7.18 31.32 -10.90
N GLN A 341 6.76 30.07 -11.06
CA GLN A 341 5.54 29.68 -11.77
C GLN A 341 4.28 29.66 -10.89
N GLY A 342 4.36 30.16 -9.66
CA GLY A 342 3.23 30.23 -8.72
C GLY A 342 2.96 28.95 -7.96
N LEU A 343 3.91 28.02 -7.88
CA LEU A 343 3.85 26.87 -7.00
C LEU A 343 4.62 27.13 -5.70
N ARG A 344 4.21 26.50 -4.62
CA ARG A 344 4.91 26.51 -3.34
C ARG A 344 5.17 25.08 -2.89
N LEU A 345 6.39 24.83 -2.42
CA LEU A 345 6.71 23.62 -1.69
C LEU A 345 5.83 23.57 -0.45
N VAL A 346 5.12 22.48 -0.24
CA VAL A 346 4.21 22.28 0.90
C VAL A 346 4.67 21.14 1.80
N ASP A 347 5.43 20.18 1.24
CA ASP A 347 5.98 19.06 1.97
C ASP A 347 7.39 18.73 1.48
N ILE A 348 8.29 18.35 2.41
CA ILE A 348 9.66 17.97 2.12
C ILE A 348 10.05 16.67 2.82
N HIS A 349 10.61 15.76 2.05
CA HIS A 349 11.20 14.52 2.55
C HIS A 349 12.69 14.44 2.19
N VAL A 350 13.54 14.06 3.16
CA VAL A 350 14.99 13.94 2.96
C VAL A 350 15.43 12.54 3.36
N ARG A 351 16.01 11.80 2.43
CA ARG A 351 16.59 10.48 2.73
C ARG A 351 18.08 10.45 2.49
N ARG A 352 18.77 9.60 3.21
CA ARG A 352 20.19 9.37 3.00
C ARG A 352 20.40 8.14 2.10
N VAL A 353 21.19 8.32 1.03
CA VAL A 353 21.60 7.25 0.12
C VAL A 353 23.13 7.21 0.12
N GLY A 354 23.70 6.18 0.72
CA GLY A 354 25.15 6.15 0.99
C GLY A 354 25.56 7.37 1.83
N ASN A 355 26.48 8.17 1.31
CA ASN A 355 26.95 9.40 1.97
C ASN A 355 26.25 10.68 1.52
N THR A 356 25.28 10.60 0.62
CA THR A 356 24.59 11.76 0.06
C THR A 356 23.15 11.88 0.56
N ASN A 357 22.67 13.10 0.74
CA ASN A 357 21.26 13.38 0.97
C ASN A 357 20.51 13.48 -0.36
N ARG A 358 19.32 12.91 -0.40
CA ARG A 358 18.39 13.03 -1.52
C ARG A 358 17.11 13.69 -1.04
N TYR A 359 16.60 14.61 -1.83
CA TYR A 359 15.47 15.47 -1.49
C TYR A 359 14.26 15.15 -2.34
N SER A 360 13.11 15.14 -1.73
CA SER A 360 11.82 15.03 -2.42
C SER A 360 10.88 16.10 -1.90
N GLY A 361 9.97 16.61 -2.74
CA GLY A 361 9.05 17.63 -2.31
C GLY A 361 7.80 17.74 -3.15
N VAL A 362 6.70 18.03 -2.48
CA VAL A 362 5.37 18.25 -3.03
C VAL A 362 5.13 19.74 -3.23
N TYR A 363 4.64 20.11 -4.40
CA TYR A 363 4.39 21.51 -4.78
C TYR A 363 2.93 21.71 -5.15
N LEU A 364 2.31 22.68 -4.54
CA LEU A 364 0.91 23.07 -4.79
C LEU A 364 0.82 24.56 -5.19
N PRO A 365 -0.31 25.00 -5.79
CA PRO A 365 -0.53 26.41 -6.10
C PRO A 365 -0.42 27.27 -4.84
N GLY A 366 0.31 28.36 -4.92
CA GLY A 366 0.49 29.26 -3.79
C GLY A 366 1.10 30.59 -4.17
N THR A 367 0.84 31.60 -3.35
CA THR A 367 1.33 32.96 -3.51
C THR A 367 1.96 33.47 -2.22
N GLY A 368 2.58 34.62 -2.26
CA GLY A 368 3.21 35.25 -1.10
C GLY A 368 4.62 34.74 -0.81
N ALA A 369 5.19 35.23 0.28
CA ALA A 369 6.53 34.87 0.73
C ALA A 369 6.61 33.39 1.12
N TYR A 370 7.78 32.80 1.00
CA TYR A 370 8.03 31.40 1.30
C TYR A 370 9.49 31.19 1.69
N GLY A 371 9.77 30.12 2.40
CA GLY A 371 11.13 29.77 2.82
C GLY A 371 11.36 28.27 2.87
N LEU A 372 12.58 27.88 2.55
CA LEU A 372 13.09 26.53 2.71
C LEU A 372 14.42 26.61 3.46
N TRP A 373 14.51 25.94 4.60
CA TRP A 373 15.74 25.81 5.37
C TRP A 373 16.06 24.34 5.56
N ALA A 374 17.12 23.85 4.95
CA ALA A 374 17.31 22.41 4.80
C ALA A 374 18.69 21.94 5.26
N ASN A 375 18.74 20.71 5.81
CA ASN A 375 19.94 19.99 6.22
C ASN A 375 20.80 20.75 7.27
N VAL A 376 20.17 21.43 8.19
CA VAL A 376 20.86 22.31 9.15
C VAL A 376 20.86 21.73 10.58
N SER A 377 21.73 22.24 11.46
CA SER A 377 21.72 21.93 12.88
C SER A 377 20.47 22.49 13.57
N TRP A 378 20.12 21.97 14.73
CA TRP A 378 19.00 22.48 15.53
C TRP A 378 19.16 23.96 15.87
N ALA A 379 20.36 24.41 16.26
CA ALA A 379 20.61 25.80 16.57
C ALA A 379 20.33 26.73 15.38
N SER A 380 20.82 26.35 14.18
CA SER A 380 20.55 27.10 12.94
C SER A 380 19.06 27.08 12.58
N PHE A 381 18.41 25.91 12.69
CA PHE A 381 16.98 25.78 12.41
C PHE A 381 16.13 26.67 13.32
N LYS A 382 16.39 26.62 14.62
CA LYS A 382 15.68 27.41 15.62
C LYS A 382 15.83 28.92 15.38
N ALA A 383 17.03 29.38 15.07
CA ALA A 383 17.29 30.80 14.76
C ALA A 383 16.51 31.26 13.52
N LYS A 384 16.55 30.47 12.44
CA LYS A 384 15.83 30.79 11.20
C LYS A 384 14.31 30.69 11.36
N HIS A 385 13.84 29.73 12.12
CA HIS A 385 12.42 29.60 12.48
C HIS A 385 11.92 30.86 13.21
N ALA A 386 12.67 31.34 14.20
CA ALA A 386 12.29 32.56 14.95
C ALA A 386 12.27 33.79 14.03
N GLU A 387 13.31 33.97 13.19
CA GLU A 387 13.40 35.05 12.22
C GLU A 387 12.19 35.07 11.28
N TRP A 388 11.90 33.95 10.64
CA TRP A 388 10.82 33.88 9.63
C TRP A 388 9.42 33.92 10.24
N THR A 389 9.27 33.45 11.47
CA THR A 389 8.00 33.60 12.20
C THR A 389 7.68 35.09 12.44
N GLN A 390 8.68 35.91 12.76
CA GLN A 390 8.52 37.37 12.92
C GLN A 390 8.18 38.05 11.58
N GLN A 391 8.62 37.46 10.46
CA GLN A 391 8.29 37.91 9.11
C GLN A 391 6.92 37.41 8.60
N GLY A 392 6.09 36.79 9.44
CA GLY A 392 4.76 36.29 9.07
C GLY A 392 4.77 34.97 8.32
N LEU A 393 5.85 34.20 8.40
CA LEU A 393 5.89 32.84 7.89
C LEU A 393 5.60 31.82 9.00
N ARG A 394 5.03 30.70 8.64
CA ARG A 394 4.79 29.56 9.53
C ARG A 394 5.38 28.30 8.95
N LEU A 395 6.04 27.52 9.78
CA LEU A 395 6.47 26.16 9.42
C LEU A 395 5.24 25.31 9.10
N VAL A 396 5.26 24.63 7.97
CA VAL A 396 4.16 23.76 7.49
C VAL A 396 4.57 22.31 7.32
N SER A 397 5.86 22.04 7.08
CA SER A 397 6.41 20.68 7.01
C SER A 397 7.80 20.66 7.64
N LEU A 398 8.11 19.63 8.42
CA LEU A 398 9.38 19.41 9.10
C LEU A 398 9.88 17.99 8.85
N HIS A 399 11.08 17.87 8.31
CA HIS A 399 11.76 16.59 8.18
C HIS A 399 13.05 16.55 9.01
N VAL A 400 13.24 15.47 9.77
CA VAL A 400 14.44 15.27 10.61
C VAL A 400 15.16 14.01 10.15
N HIS A 401 16.40 14.13 9.73
CA HIS A 401 17.21 12.98 9.33
C HIS A 401 18.58 12.98 10.03
N ARG A 402 19.28 11.86 9.99
CA ARG A 402 20.60 11.74 10.62
C ARG A 402 21.72 11.81 9.62
N VAL A 403 22.75 12.60 9.97
CA VAL A 403 24.04 12.63 9.28
C VAL A 403 25.12 12.29 10.32
N GLY A 404 25.68 11.10 10.24
CA GLY A 404 26.50 10.56 11.30
C GLY A 404 25.69 10.44 12.61
N ASN A 405 26.20 11.01 13.69
CA ASN A 405 25.54 11.02 15.00
C ASN A 405 24.70 12.28 15.26
N GLN A 406 24.49 13.16 14.27
CA GLN A 406 23.78 14.41 14.44
C GLN A 406 22.43 14.38 13.73
N ASN A 407 21.41 14.92 14.39
CA ASN A 407 20.14 15.24 13.72
C ASN A 407 20.32 16.48 12.85
N ARG A 408 19.74 16.41 11.64
CA ARG A 408 19.63 17.52 10.70
C ARG A 408 18.16 17.80 10.45
N TYR A 409 17.86 19.07 10.32
CA TYR A 409 16.49 19.59 10.23
C TYR A 409 16.29 20.24 8.87
N SER A 410 15.16 19.96 8.26
CA SER A 410 14.70 20.61 7.04
C SER A 410 13.26 21.05 7.23
N GLY A 411 12.93 22.28 6.89
CA GLY A 411 11.58 22.79 7.07
C GLY A 411 11.13 23.74 5.97
N VAL A 412 9.86 23.66 5.67
CA VAL A 412 9.14 24.47 4.69
C VAL A 412 8.30 25.50 5.42
N PHE A 413 8.41 26.76 4.99
CA PHE A 413 7.73 27.90 5.59
C PHE A 413 6.85 28.59 4.56
N LEU A 414 5.60 28.82 4.90
CA LEU A 414 4.61 29.51 4.08
C LEU A 414 3.96 30.68 4.83
N PRO A 415 3.31 31.64 4.14
CA PRO A 415 2.59 32.71 4.80
C PRO A 415 1.55 32.16 5.77
N GLY A 416 1.52 32.68 6.97
CA GLY A 416 0.59 32.25 8.00
C GLY A 416 0.50 33.21 9.16
N SER A 417 -0.62 33.15 9.86
CA SER A 417 -0.89 33.98 11.05
C SER A 417 -1.43 33.11 12.18
N GLY A 418 -1.60 33.71 13.34
CA GLY A 418 -2.11 33.04 14.53
C GLY A 418 -1.06 32.25 15.31
N ALA A 419 -1.51 31.61 16.37
CA ALA A 419 -0.69 30.81 17.25
C ALA A 419 -0.14 29.57 16.55
N TRP A 420 1.04 29.17 16.96
CA TRP A 420 1.75 28.01 16.43
C TRP A 420 2.56 27.32 17.52
N GLY A 421 3.00 26.11 17.26
CA GLY A 421 3.89 25.37 18.15
C GLY A 421 4.81 24.43 17.38
N LEU A 422 5.99 24.21 17.93
CA LEU A 422 6.96 23.26 17.40
C LEU A 422 7.51 22.44 18.56
N TRP A 423 7.33 21.11 18.53
CA TRP A 423 7.87 20.20 19.52
C TRP A 423 8.71 19.15 18.82
N VAL A 424 9.99 19.04 19.17
CA VAL A 424 10.93 18.22 18.40
C VAL A 424 11.69 17.22 19.27
N ASN A 425 12.06 16.10 18.65
CA ASN A 425 12.91 15.06 19.25
C ASN A 425 12.38 14.52 20.60
N ALA A 426 11.07 14.51 20.77
CA ALA A 426 10.42 14.13 22.03
C ALA A 426 10.23 12.60 22.14
N SER A 427 10.19 12.08 23.38
CA SER A 427 9.64 10.76 23.65
C SER A 427 8.12 10.75 23.37
N TRP A 428 7.51 9.58 23.24
CA TRP A 428 6.07 9.48 23.02
C TRP A 428 5.24 10.16 24.11
N ASP A 429 5.58 9.93 25.37
CA ASP A 429 4.82 10.52 26.49
C ASP A 429 4.93 12.05 26.52
N SER A 430 6.14 12.59 26.30
CA SER A 430 6.34 14.03 26.17
C SER A 430 5.57 14.61 24.98
N PHE A 431 5.60 13.94 23.83
CA PHE A 431 4.90 14.38 22.65
C PHE A 431 3.38 14.35 22.84
N LYS A 432 2.84 13.26 23.38
CA LYS A 432 1.41 13.09 23.67
C LYS A 432 0.91 14.15 24.65
N ALA A 433 1.64 14.39 25.75
CA ALA A 433 1.28 15.42 26.71
C ALA A 433 1.25 16.81 26.07
N LYS A 434 2.25 17.14 25.24
CA LYS A 434 2.32 18.41 24.53
C LYS A 434 1.20 18.56 23.50
N TRP A 435 0.92 17.51 22.73
CA TRP A 435 -0.18 17.47 21.77
C TRP A 435 -1.53 17.72 22.45
N GLN A 436 -1.81 17.09 23.60
CA GLN A 436 -3.02 17.31 24.38
C GLN A 436 -3.09 18.73 24.91
N GLN A 437 -2.01 19.24 25.51
CA GLN A 437 -1.92 20.61 26.05
C GLN A 437 -2.25 21.64 24.96
N TRP A 438 -1.57 21.56 23.81
CA TRP A 438 -1.73 22.54 22.75
C TRP A 438 -3.05 22.41 22.00
N SER A 439 -3.57 21.19 21.87
CA SER A 439 -4.90 20.99 21.32
C SER A 439 -5.99 21.65 22.16
N GLY A 440 -5.86 21.61 23.51
CA GLY A 440 -6.73 22.33 24.43
C GLY A 440 -6.59 23.86 24.36
N GLN A 441 -5.47 24.36 23.84
CA GLN A 441 -5.20 25.79 23.60
C GLN A 441 -5.61 26.24 22.16
N GLY A 442 -6.29 25.41 21.38
CA GLY A 442 -6.73 25.75 20.04
C GLY A 442 -5.67 25.57 18.96
N LEU A 443 -4.61 24.81 19.24
CA LEU A 443 -3.66 24.39 18.21
C LEU A 443 -4.01 22.99 17.69
N ARG A 444 -3.67 22.71 16.45
CA ARG A 444 -3.82 21.40 15.82
C ARG A 444 -2.51 20.98 15.20
N LEU A 445 -2.14 19.73 15.39
CA LEU A 445 -1.03 19.11 14.68
C LEU A 445 -1.32 19.16 13.18
N VAL A 446 -0.35 19.59 12.40
CA VAL A 446 -0.45 19.72 10.94
C VAL A 446 0.57 18.85 10.22
N ASP A 447 1.67 18.53 10.88
CA ASP A 447 2.75 17.71 10.35
C ASP A 447 3.45 16.97 11.50
N ILE A 448 3.81 15.71 11.28
CA ILE A 448 4.54 14.89 12.26
C ILE A 448 5.66 14.12 11.58
N HIS A 449 6.84 14.19 12.16
CA HIS A 449 7.97 13.40 11.74
C HIS A 449 8.46 12.46 12.86
N VAL A 450 8.54 11.17 12.57
CA VAL A 450 8.98 10.12 13.51
C VAL A 450 10.29 9.53 13.01
N HIS A 451 11.30 9.50 13.88
CA HIS A 451 12.64 9.02 13.53
C HIS A 451 13.33 8.31 14.70
N LYS A 452 14.43 7.64 14.44
CA LYS A 452 15.21 6.95 15.47
C LYS A 452 16.42 7.78 15.87
N VAL A 453 16.63 7.91 17.18
CA VAL A 453 17.84 8.49 17.77
C VAL A 453 18.41 7.50 18.77
N ASN A 454 19.60 6.99 18.52
CA ASN A 454 20.26 5.97 19.35
C ASN A 454 19.34 4.76 19.67
N GLY A 455 18.64 4.27 18.65
CA GLY A 455 17.69 3.16 18.78
C GLY A 455 16.32 3.52 19.35
N GLN A 456 16.14 4.71 19.91
CA GLN A 456 14.86 5.14 20.48
C GLN A 456 14.03 5.92 19.46
N THR A 457 12.74 5.65 19.42
CA THR A 457 11.79 6.39 18.58
C THR A 457 11.57 7.79 19.16
N ARG A 458 11.66 8.81 18.32
CA ARG A 458 11.46 10.22 18.63
C ARG A 458 10.42 10.84 17.72
N TYR A 459 9.67 11.76 18.28
CA TYR A 459 8.55 12.44 17.62
C TYR A 459 8.84 13.94 17.52
N SER A 460 8.58 14.49 16.36
CA SER A 460 8.66 15.93 16.10
C SER A 460 7.36 16.36 15.42
N GLY A 461 6.75 17.46 15.86
CA GLY A 461 5.47 17.89 15.30
C GLY A 461 5.36 19.40 15.19
N VAL A 462 4.71 19.81 14.12
CA VAL A 462 4.34 21.19 13.80
C VAL A 462 2.87 21.42 14.11
N PHE A 463 2.59 22.48 14.84
CA PHE A 463 1.24 22.84 15.27
C PHE A 463 0.87 24.22 14.77
N ALA A 464 -0.36 24.37 14.31
CA ALA A 464 -0.91 25.64 13.87
C ALA A 464 -2.29 25.89 14.52
N ALA A 465 -2.70 27.14 14.58
CA ALA A 465 -4.06 27.49 15.01
C ALA A 465 -5.10 26.71 14.21
N GLY A 466 -6.10 26.16 14.89
CA GLY A 466 -7.11 25.35 14.25
C GLY A 466 -8.25 24.94 15.16
N THR A 467 -9.38 24.64 14.55
CA THR A 467 -10.62 24.21 15.20
C THR A 467 -11.09 22.87 14.63
N GLY A 468 -12.17 22.35 15.16
CA GLY A 468 -12.77 21.09 14.70
C GLY A 468 -12.13 19.84 15.27
N SER A 469 -12.74 18.71 14.92
CA SER A 469 -12.31 17.38 15.35
C SER A 469 -10.96 17.00 14.74
N TYR A 470 -10.18 16.26 15.50
CA TYR A 470 -8.83 15.84 15.12
C TYR A 470 -8.47 14.53 15.81
N ALA A 471 -7.53 13.80 15.26
CA ALA A 471 -6.99 12.58 15.84
C ALA A 471 -5.53 12.34 15.41
N LEU A 472 -4.82 11.55 16.18
CA LEU A 472 -3.47 11.09 15.91
C LEU A 472 -3.42 9.58 16.16
N TRP A 473 -2.97 8.82 15.18
CA TRP A 473 -2.67 7.41 15.32
C TRP A 473 -1.19 7.19 15.08
N ALA A 474 -0.46 6.70 16.06
CA ALA A 474 1.00 6.71 16.04
C ALA A 474 1.59 5.31 16.21
N ASN A 475 2.73 5.06 15.55
CA ASN A 475 3.53 3.84 15.65
C ASN A 475 2.76 2.54 15.36
N ALA A 476 1.77 2.61 14.47
CA ALA A 476 0.85 1.52 14.20
C ALA A 476 1.40 0.53 13.16
N SER A 477 0.96 -0.73 13.22
CA SER A 477 1.06 -1.66 12.08
C SER A 477 0.17 -1.16 10.93
N TRP A 478 0.42 -1.63 9.71
CA TRP A 478 -0.41 -1.27 8.55
C TRP A 478 -1.88 -1.61 8.75
N THR A 479 -2.17 -2.83 9.24
CA THR A 479 -3.54 -3.29 9.50
C THR A 479 -4.27 -2.38 10.49
N SER A 480 -3.62 -2.07 11.63
CA SER A 480 -4.17 -1.14 12.63
C SER A 480 -4.37 0.27 12.06
N PHE A 481 -3.42 0.74 11.25
CA PHE A 481 -3.50 2.07 10.62
C PHE A 481 -4.70 2.19 9.69
N ILE A 482 -4.89 1.21 8.79
CA ILE A 482 -5.99 1.19 7.83
C ILE A 482 -7.35 1.06 8.52
N ALA A 483 -7.45 0.24 9.57
CA ALA A 483 -8.70 0.15 10.34
C ALA A 483 -9.08 1.52 10.94
N LYS A 484 -8.11 2.26 11.50
CA LYS A 484 -8.35 3.62 12.03
C LYS A 484 -8.63 4.63 10.93
N TRP A 485 -7.93 4.57 9.83
CA TRP A 485 -8.19 5.42 8.67
C TRP A 485 -9.63 5.26 8.16
N LYS A 486 -10.12 4.02 7.99
CA LYS A 486 -11.49 3.73 7.61
C LYS A 486 -12.49 4.27 8.65
N GLN A 487 -12.29 3.94 9.93
CA GLN A 487 -13.16 4.36 11.03
C GLN A 487 -13.31 5.88 11.08
N TRP A 488 -12.21 6.61 11.09
CA TRP A 488 -12.22 8.06 11.24
C TRP A 488 -12.66 8.79 9.97
N SER A 489 -12.42 8.20 8.82
CA SER A 489 -12.96 8.72 7.56
C SER A 489 -14.48 8.70 7.55
N GLY A 490 -15.11 7.64 8.07
CA GLY A 490 -16.56 7.56 8.26
C GLY A 490 -17.11 8.58 9.28
N GLN A 491 -16.24 9.05 10.20
CA GLN A 491 -16.56 10.09 11.18
C GLN A 491 -16.26 11.52 10.70
N GLY A 492 -15.96 11.71 9.42
CA GLY A 492 -15.67 13.04 8.84
C GLY A 492 -14.26 13.56 9.10
N LEU A 493 -13.32 12.70 9.49
CA LEU A 493 -11.90 13.05 9.55
C LEU A 493 -11.19 12.67 8.26
N ARG A 494 -10.16 13.43 7.92
CA ARG A 494 -9.28 13.17 6.76
C ARG A 494 -7.84 13.12 7.22
N LEU A 495 -7.11 12.14 6.71
CA LEU A 495 -5.66 12.08 6.84
C LEU A 495 -5.05 13.30 6.13
N VAL A 496 -4.24 14.07 6.82
CA VAL A 496 -3.60 15.27 6.28
C VAL A 496 -2.09 15.14 6.21
N ASP A 497 -1.53 14.23 7.00
CA ASP A 497 -0.10 13.97 7.06
C ASP A 497 0.14 12.52 7.49
N LEU A 498 1.07 11.85 6.84
CA LEU A 498 1.47 10.47 7.05
C LEU A 498 2.98 10.40 7.25
N ASN A 499 3.43 9.79 8.32
CA ASN A 499 4.84 9.46 8.46
C ASN A 499 5.05 7.94 8.56
N ILE A 500 6.04 7.43 7.82
CA ILE A 500 6.41 6.02 7.82
C ILE A 500 7.86 5.89 8.28
N HIS A 501 8.06 5.22 9.41
CA HIS A 501 9.40 4.92 9.89
C HIS A 501 9.61 3.42 10.11
N ARG A 502 10.85 2.99 10.23
CA ARG A 502 11.17 1.58 10.48
C ARG A 502 11.41 1.34 11.96
N ASP A 503 10.85 0.26 12.47
CA ASP A 503 11.08 -0.25 13.80
C ASP A 503 11.23 -1.77 13.78
N ASN A 504 12.40 -2.26 14.22
CA ASN A 504 12.75 -3.69 14.20
C ASN A 504 12.48 -4.36 12.83
N GLY A 505 12.91 -3.71 11.74
CA GLY A 505 12.74 -4.22 10.38
C GLY A 505 11.32 -4.09 9.81
N LYS A 506 10.35 -3.56 10.56
CA LYS A 506 8.95 -3.39 10.11
C LYS A 506 8.62 -1.92 9.90
N ASN A 507 7.80 -1.63 8.91
CA ASN A 507 7.24 -0.30 8.73
C ASN A 507 6.21 -0.02 9.83
N ARG A 508 6.30 1.18 10.41
CA ARG A 508 5.35 1.73 11.37
C ARG A 508 4.77 3.02 10.81
N TYR A 509 3.48 3.18 10.99
CA TYR A 509 2.68 4.24 10.39
C TYR A 509 2.18 5.20 11.47
N THR A 510 2.36 6.48 11.23
CA THR A 510 1.84 7.54 12.07
C THR A 510 1.06 8.50 11.20
N GLY A 511 -0.19 8.82 11.54
CA GLY A 511 -1.03 9.70 10.74
C GLY A 511 -1.73 10.75 11.56
N VAL A 512 -1.75 11.96 11.02
CA VAL A 512 -2.48 13.11 11.52
C VAL A 512 -3.81 13.24 10.81
N PHE A 513 -4.90 13.28 11.57
CA PHE A 513 -6.25 13.37 11.03
C PHE A 513 -6.91 14.66 11.49
N ARG A 514 -7.61 15.33 10.59
CA ARG A 514 -8.34 16.57 10.85
C ARG A 514 -9.73 16.52 10.24
N GLN A 515 -10.64 17.30 10.80
CA GLN A 515 -11.96 17.48 10.22
C GLN A 515 -11.85 17.92 8.77
N GLY A 516 -12.57 17.24 7.89
CA GLY A 516 -12.56 17.52 6.46
C GLY A 516 -13.72 16.85 5.74
N SER A 517 -14.02 17.35 4.55
CA SER A 517 -15.04 16.83 3.66
C SER A 517 -14.48 16.60 2.27
N GLY A 518 -15.27 15.99 1.40
CA GLY A 518 -14.88 15.69 0.03
C GLY A 518 -14.09 14.40 -0.13
N ALA A 519 -13.77 14.07 -1.38
CA ALA A 519 -12.96 12.91 -1.74
C ALA A 519 -11.52 13.07 -1.23
N TYR A 520 -10.91 11.97 -0.89
CA TYR A 520 -9.52 11.90 -0.45
C TYR A 520 -8.98 10.49 -0.71
N TYR A 521 -7.66 10.34 -0.72
CA TYR A 521 -7.05 9.06 -1.05
C TYR A 521 -5.76 8.84 -0.27
N LEU A 522 -5.51 7.58 0.07
CA LEU A 522 -4.23 7.10 0.59
C LEU A 522 -3.73 5.98 -0.32
N TRP A 523 -2.51 6.11 -0.81
CA TRP A 523 -1.82 5.07 -1.58
C TRP A 523 -0.47 4.84 -0.95
N ALA A 524 -0.14 3.62 -0.56
CA ALA A 524 1.04 3.36 0.23
C ALA A 524 1.78 2.09 -0.19
N ASN A 525 3.10 2.08 0.03
CA ASN A 525 4.00 0.95 -0.20
C ASN A 525 3.97 0.42 -1.64
N VAL A 526 3.97 1.30 -2.61
CA VAL A 526 3.89 0.93 -4.04
C VAL A 526 5.19 1.22 -4.78
N THR A 527 5.37 0.63 -5.95
CA THR A 527 6.46 0.97 -6.86
C THR A 527 6.33 2.40 -7.38
N TRP A 528 7.40 2.95 -7.93
CA TRP A 528 7.34 4.27 -8.57
C TRP A 528 6.33 4.33 -9.71
N GLU A 529 6.29 3.29 -10.54
CA GLU A 529 5.36 3.19 -11.65
C GLU A 529 3.90 3.19 -11.16
N GLY A 530 3.60 2.40 -10.12
CA GLY A 530 2.28 2.38 -9.49
C GLY A 530 1.91 3.71 -8.85
N PHE A 531 2.88 4.38 -8.20
CA PHE A 531 2.67 5.71 -7.63
C PHE A 531 2.37 6.75 -8.72
N ARG A 532 3.14 6.74 -9.81
CA ARG A 532 2.95 7.63 -10.96
C ARG A 532 1.61 7.42 -11.67
N ALA A 533 1.22 6.16 -11.90
CA ALA A 533 -0.08 5.86 -12.49
C ALA A 533 -1.23 6.38 -11.62
N LYS A 534 -1.12 6.20 -10.29
CA LYS A 534 -2.11 6.70 -9.34
C LYS A 534 -2.14 8.23 -9.26
N TRP A 535 -0.99 8.88 -9.35
CA TRP A 535 -0.89 10.33 -9.45
C TRP A 535 -1.73 10.88 -10.61
N GLN A 536 -1.59 10.29 -11.81
CA GLN A 536 -2.35 10.71 -12.99
C GLN A 536 -3.87 10.47 -12.81
N GLU A 537 -4.25 9.26 -12.38
CA GLU A 537 -5.66 8.91 -12.13
C GLU A 537 -6.33 9.87 -11.14
N LEU A 538 -5.66 10.19 -10.04
CA LEU A 538 -6.22 11.05 -9.00
C LEU A 538 -6.23 12.53 -9.40
N ALA A 539 -5.28 12.96 -10.22
CA ALA A 539 -5.30 14.30 -10.82
C ALA A 539 -6.55 14.56 -11.65
N GLU A 540 -6.94 13.58 -12.49
CA GLU A 540 -8.16 13.63 -13.31
C GLU A 540 -9.43 13.67 -12.46
N LYS A 541 -9.38 13.07 -11.26
CA LYS A 541 -10.47 13.10 -10.27
C LYS A 541 -10.51 14.37 -9.41
N GLY A 542 -9.66 15.36 -9.70
CA GLY A 542 -9.60 16.61 -8.95
C GLY A 542 -8.93 16.48 -7.58
N LEU A 543 -8.05 15.51 -7.40
CA LEU A 543 -7.26 15.33 -6.19
C LEU A 543 -5.81 15.74 -6.44
N ARG A 544 -5.18 16.29 -5.40
CA ARG A 544 -3.77 16.67 -5.42
C ARG A 544 -3.03 16.00 -4.29
N LEU A 545 -1.80 15.55 -4.54
CA LEU A 545 -0.91 15.05 -3.50
C LEU A 545 -0.61 16.18 -2.53
N VAL A 546 -0.80 15.94 -1.25
CA VAL A 546 -0.55 16.91 -0.16
C VAL A 546 0.59 16.48 0.74
N ASP A 547 0.88 15.19 0.77
CA ASP A 547 1.92 14.60 1.60
C ASP A 547 2.55 13.38 0.89
N TYR A 548 3.87 13.24 1.01
CA TYR A 548 4.67 12.22 0.35
C TYR A 548 5.61 11.54 1.33
N GLU A 549 5.59 10.21 1.34
CA GLU A 549 6.46 9.42 2.19
C GLU A 549 7.21 8.33 1.41
N PHE A 550 8.47 8.18 1.79
CA PHE A 550 9.33 7.08 1.36
C PHE A 550 10.23 6.69 2.54
N PRO A 551 9.97 5.56 3.22
CA PRO A 551 10.67 5.21 4.46
C PRO A 551 12.17 5.08 4.24
N ALA A 552 12.95 5.67 5.12
CA ALA A 552 14.39 5.56 5.09
C ALA A 552 14.83 4.11 5.42
N PRO A 553 15.85 3.55 4.74
CA PRO A 553 16.42 2.26 5.12
C PRO A 553 17.02 2.33 6.53
N GLU A 554 16.95 1.22 7.28
CA GLU A 554 17.66 1.13 8.56
C GLU A 554 19.19 1.25 8.34
N VAL A 555 19.85 1.95 9.26
CA VAL A 555 21.31 2.07 9.26
C VAL A 555 21.93 0.68 9.42
N GLY A 556 22.58 0.16 8.36
CA GLY A 556 23.20 -1.19 8.32
C GLY A 556 22.51 -2.18 7.38
N GLY A 557 21.34 -1.85 6.81
CA GLY A 557 20.70 -2.66 5.77
C GLY A 557 21.47 -2.59 4.45
N VAL A 558 21.86 -3.74 3.91
CA VAL A 558 22.43 -3.83 2.56
C VAL A 558 21.28 -3.49 1.60
N PHE A 559 21.46 -2.46 0.75
CA PHE A 559 20.54 -2.18 -0.34
C PHE A 559 20.35 -3.43 -1.19
N SER A 560 19.11 -3.91 -1.31
CA SER A 560 18.83 -4.94 -2.31
C SER A 560 18.92 -4.31 -3.70
N SER A 561 19.27 -5.11 -4.71
CA SER A 561 19.30 -4.67 -6.11
C SER A 561 17.93 -4.14 -6.61
N ALA A 562 16.86 -4.35 -5.86
CA ALA A 562 15.54 -3.77 -6.10
C ALA A 562 15.47 -2.26 -5.80
N ASP A 563 16.31 -1.76 -4.88
CA ASP A 563 16.42 -0.31 -4.61
C ASP A 563 17.23 0.43 -5.68
N ALA A 564 18.00 -0.30 -6.50
CA ALA A 564 18.80 0.25 -7.59
C ALA A 564 18.00 0.69 -8.84
N GLY A 565 16.68 0.47 -8.85
CA GLY A 565 15.81 0.89 -9.96
C GLY A 565 15.54 2.40 -10.05
N LEU A 566 16.04 3.20 -9.09
CA LEU A 566 15.92 4.66 -9.06
C LEU A 566 17.31 5.30 -9.03
N GLU A 567 18.10 5.07 -10.07
CA GLU A 567 19.41 5.75 -10.24
C GLU A 567 19.26 7.19 -10.76
N GLY A 568 18.06 7.78 -10.79
CA GLY A 568 17.81 9.11 -11.32
C GLY A 568 16.82 9.95 -10.54
N GLU A 569 16.86 11.23 -10.78
CA GLU A 569 15.84 12.18 -10.34
C GLU A 569 14.55 11.94 -11.12
N GLN A 570 13.42 12.05 -10.44
CA GLN A 570 12.10 11.82 -11.03
C GLN A 570 11.23 13.06 -10.87
N GLU A 571 10.54 13.44 -11.92
CA GLU A 571 9.61 14.58 -11.96
C GLU A 571 8.20 14.10 -12.28
N LEU A 572 7.23 14.61 -11.56
CA LEU A 572 5.82 14.51 -11.90
C LEU A 572 5.20 15.90 -11.97
N LEU A 573 4.61 16.19 -13.09
CA LEU A 573 3.88 17.43 -13.35
C LEU A 573 2.40 17.16 -13.56
N ASP A 574 1.58 18.17 -13.27
CA ASP A 574 0.19 18.21 -13.73
C ASP A 574 0.17 17.97 -15.25
N PRO A 575 -0.70 17.10 -15.79
CA PRO A 575 -0.81 16.88 -17.24
C PRO A 575 -1.00 18.13 -18.10
N GLY A 576 -1.39 19.26 -17.49
CA GLY A 576 -1.50 20.56 -18.16
C GLY A 576 -0.24 21.45 -18.14
N MET A 577 0.87 20.97 -17.55
CA MET A 577 2.16 21.66 -17.62
C MET A 577 2.96 21.10 -18.79
N GLU A 578 3.20 21.91 -19.82
CA GLU A 578 4.09 21.56 -20.92
C GLU A 578 5.52 21.35 -20.41
N GLN A 579 6.16 20.26 -20.85
CA GLN A 579 7.58 20.04 -20.65
C GLN A 579 8.34 21.03 -21.53
N ASP A 580 8.80 22.11 -20.95
CA ASP A 580 9.82 22.93 -21.60
C ASP A 580 11.13 22.13 -21.64
N GLY A 581 11.48 21.66 -22.84
CA GLY A 581 12.66 20.86 -23.08
C GLY A 581 13.95 21.59 -22.70
N PHE A 582 14.64 21.08 -21.69
CA PHE A 582 16.01 21.43 -21.41
C PHE A 582 16.88 20.16 -21.38
N GLY A 583 17.60 19.95 -22.46
CA GLY A 583 18.78 19.11 -22.49
C GLY A 583 19.94 19.81 -21.77
N GLY A 584 20.24 19.37 -20.55
CA GLY A 584 21.40 19.81 -19.78
C GLY A 584 22.22 18.60 -19.34
N VAL A 585 23.46 18.55 -19.85
CA VAL A 585 24.50 17.59 -19.44
C VAL A 585 25.01 18.01 -18.08
N PHE A 586 25.03 17.08 -17.09
CA PHE A 586 25.51 17.31 -15.73
C PHE A 586 26.89 16.69 -15.52
N GLY A 587 27.82 17.50 -14.96
CA GLY A 587 29.10 17.08 -14.44
C GLY A 587 29.02 16.99 -12.90
N GLU A 588 29.79 16.08 -12.36
CA GLU A 588 29.88 15.73 -10.93
C GLU A 588 30.61 16.78 -10.08
N ASP A 589 30.28 16.76 -8.76
CA ASP A 589 31.06 17.14 -7.57
C ASP A 589 31.11 18.59 -7.08
N ASP A 590 30.62 18.86 -5.89
CA ASP A 590 31.41 19.13 -4.68
C ASP A 590 30.55 19.43 -3.41
N GLU A 591 30.90 18.79 -2.30
CA GLU A 591 30.33 19.04 -0.97
C GLU A 591 30.96 20.30 -0.36
N THR A 592 30.30 21.45 -0.47
CA THR A 592 30.57 22.56 0.47
C THR A 592 29.36 23.47 0.64
N ASP A 593 28.95 23.62 1.93
CA ASP A 593 28.16 24.71 2.51
C ASP A 593 26.76 25.02 1.93
N ALA A 594 25.77 24.18 2.30
CA ALA A 594 24.35 24.49 2.11
C ALA A 594 23.84 25.72 2.91
N ALA A 595 24.65 26.28 3.80
CA ALA A 595 24.28 27.42 4.67
C ALA A 595 24.32 28.78 3.96
N ALA A 596 25.14 28.92 2.91
CA ALA A 596 25.36 30.23 2.26
C ALA A 596 24.30 30.58 1.19
N ALA A 597 23.59 29.57 0.63
CA ALA A 597 22.72 29.79 -0.53
C ALA A 597 21.29 30.29 -0.22
N ALA A 598 20.87 30.28 1.05
CA ALA A 598 19.52 30.75 1.43
C ALA A 598 19.41 32.27 1.60
N THR A 599 20.52 33.00 1.57
CA THR A 599 20.54 34.43 1.85
C THR A 599 20.13 35.30 0.63
N GLU A 600 20.23 34.78 -0.58
CA GLU A 600 19.95 35.56 -1.80
C GLU A 600 18.48 35.58 -2.24
N ALA A 601 17.62 34.71 -1.78
CA ALA A 601 16.21 34.67 -2.21
C ALA A 601 15.30 35.66 -1.45
N ALA A 602 15.81 36.36 -0.42
CA ALA A 602 15.04 37.27 0.45
C ALA A 602 14.95 38.72 -0.06
N GLY A 603 15.46 39.02 -1.24
CA GLY A 603 15.72 40.37 -1.68
C GLY A 603 14.73 41.01 -2.67
N LEU A 604 13.44 40.73 -2.67
CA LEU A 604 12.47 41.49 -3.47
C LEU A 604 11.09 41.59 -2.78
N GLY A 605 10.80 42.76 -2.20
CA GLY A 605 9.43 43.15 -1.85
C GLY A 605 9.31 43.89 -0.52
N GLY A 606 9.06 45.21 -0.56
CA GLY A 606 8.95 46.07 0.61
C GLY A 606 7.80 45.73 1.54
N TYR A 607 8.02 45.89 2.84
CA TYR A 607 7.10 45.54 3.94
C TYR A 607 6.78 46.73 4.82
N VAL A 608 5.49 46.80 5.20
CA VAL A 608 4.97 47.68 6.25
C VAL A 608 4.69 46.81 7.47
N PHE A 609 5.21 47.20 8.63
CA PHE A 609 5.06 46.52 9.91
C PHE A 609 3.80 46.94 10.65
N GLY A 610 3.08 45.99 11.25
CA GLY A 610 2.08 46.20 12.26
C GLY A 610 2.27 45.21 13.41
N GLU A 611 2.39 45.69 14.62
CA GLU A 611 2.50 44.88 15.84
C GLU A 611 1.16 44.22 16.20
N VAL A 612 1.21 42.92 16.51
CA VAL A 612 0.15 42.25 17.29
C VAL A 612 0.82 41.27 18.27
N ASP A 613 0.46 41.37 19.53
CA ASP A 613 0.92 40.57 20.67
C ASP A 613 0.66 39.04 20.44
N GLY A 614 1.73 38.30 20.31
CA GLY A 614 1.69 36.84 20.33
C GLY A 614 3.05 36.28 20.73
N VAL A 615 3.18 35.81 21.94
CA VAL A 615 4.41 35.23 22.48
C VAL A 615 4.71 33.91 21.77
N PRO A 616 5.84 33.76 21.08
CA PRO A 616 6.23 32.48 20.47
C PRO A 616 6.68 31.51 21.57
N LEU A 617 6.04 30.36 21.63
CA LEU A 617 6.45 29.24 22.49
C LEU A 617 7.40 28.31 21.71
N VAL A 618 8.69 28.59 21.74
CA VAL A 618 9.74 27.63 21.42
C VAL A 618 10.29 27.09 22.73
N VAL A 619 10.06 25.84 23.03
CA VAL A 619 10.63 25.19 24.20
C VAL A 619 11.79 24.30 23.75
N ASP A 620 12.95 24.52 24.36
CA ASP A 620 14.19 23.79 24.10
C ASP A 620 14.16 22.44 24.82
N PRO A 621 14.32 21.29 24.15
CA PRO A 621 14.34 19.99 24.81
C PRO A 621 15.66 19.66 25.52
N GLU A 622 16.69 20.52 25.44
CA GLU A 622 18.01 20.24 26.04
C GLU A 622 18.14 20.64 27.53
N GLY A 623 17.05 21.05 28.19
CA GLY A 623 17.06 21.57 29.54
C GLY A 623 16.78 20.59 30.68
N ASP A 624 16.52 19.33 30.44
CA ASP A 624 16.21 18.37 31.50
C ASP A 624 17.41 17.48 31.83
N GLY A 625 17.99 17.80 33.00
CA GLY A 625 19.04 17.01 33.63
C GLY A 625 18.61 15.55 33.86
N ALA A 626 19.52 14.64 33.56
CA ALA A 626 19.40 13.22 33.78
C ALA A 626 18.97 12.89 35.22
N ALA A 627 17.78 12.28 35.36
CA ALA A 627 17.43 11.45 36.49
C ALA A 627 17.35 10.00 36.01
N GLU A 628 18.27 9.18 36.48
CA GLU A 628 18.24 7.73 36.33
C GLU A 628 16.97 7.16 36.95
N LEU A 629 16.25 6.34 36.21
CA LEU A 629 15.18 5.49 36.74
C LEU A 629 15.47 4.03 36.37
N PRO A 630 15.06 3.07 37.22
CA PRO A 630 15.56 1.71 37.22
C PRO A 630 14.96 0.83 36.10
N GLU A 631 15.73 -0.18 35.73
CA GLU A 631 15.36 -1.28 34.85
C GLU A 631 14.15 -2.09 35.33
N HIS A 632 13.43 -2.63 34.37
CA HIS A 632 12.45 -3.73 34.38
C HIS A 632 10.97 -3.41 34.43
N ALA A 633 10.34 -3.50 33.24
CA ALA A 633 9.18 -4.36 32.95
C ALA A 633 8.88 -4.32 31.44
N PRO A 634 8.47 -5.41 30.80
CA PRO A 634 8.04 -5.40 29.42
C PRO A 634 6.71 -4.66 29.32
N VAL A 635 6.67 -3.61 28.52
CA VAL A 635 5.45 -2.84 28.27
C VAL A 635 4.81 -3.41 27.00
N GLU A 636 3.66 -4.02 27.15
CA GLU A 636 2.73 -4.29 26.05
C GLU A 636 2.49 -2.99 25.28
N GLU A 637 2.83 -3.00 23.99
CA GLU A 637 2.59 -1.90 23.06
C GLU A 637 1.10 -1.85 22.68
N GLN A 638 0.29 -1.20 23.47
CA GLN A 638 -1.05 -0.81 23.00
C GLN A 638 -0.98 0.58 22.35
N PRO A 639 -1.47 0.73 21.11
CA PRO A 639 -1.59 2.04 20.48
C PRO A 639 -2.60 2.89 21.25
N VAL A 640 -2.15 4.04 21.73
CA VAL A 640 -2.99 4.95 22.53
C VAL A 640 -3.73 5.93 21.63
N VAL A 641 -5.05 5.86 21.63
CA VAL A 641 -5.96 6.81 20.99
C VAL A 641 -6.31 7.92 21.95
N ALA A 642 -6.20 9.16 21.52
CA ALA A 642 -6.94 10.26 22.14
C ALA A 642 -7.82 10.93 21.06
N VAL A 643 -9.10 10.64 21.07
CA VAL A 643 -10.13 11.39 20.35
C VAL A 643 -10.72 12.38 21.33
N ILE A 644 -10.53 13.67 21.09
CA ILE A 644 -11.19 14.70 21.88
C ILE A 644 -12.27 15.31 20.99
N GLY A 645 -13.52 14.93 21.27
CA GLY A 645 -14.68 15.59 20.69
C GLY A 645 -14.80 16.99 21.28
N GLY A 646 -14.82 18.02 20.44
CA GLY A 646 -15.26 19.33 20.85
C GLY A 646 -16.78 19.28 21.05
N GLY A 647 -17.23 19.33 22.30
CA GLY A 647 -18.63 19.60 22.60
C GLY A 647 -18.89 21.10 22.41
N GLU A 648 -19.99 21.37 21.68
CA GLU A 648 -20.74 22.61 21.42
C GLU A 648 -19.96 23.91 21.17
#